data_44126db199a4af709b77136d562a8235
#
_entry.id   44126db199a4af709b77136d562a8235
#
_cell.length_a   1.000
_cell.length_b   1.000
_cell.length_c   1.000
_cell.angle_alpha   90.00
_cell.angle_beta   90.00
_cell.angle_gamma   90.00
#
_symmetry.space_group_name_H-M   'P 1'
#
loop_
_entity.id
_entity.type
_entity.pdbx_description
1 polymer ?
#
loop_
_entity_poly.entity_id
_entity_poly.type
_entity_poly.pdbx_seq_one_letter_code
_entity_poly.pdbx_strand_id
1 'polypeptide(L)'
;MASFLFALKRPLAWAGMACLAGAAWTDVQAAPAERLSTWLLQNDATQDHNTAYPEGLLWQVDAEQPRQQALKDALLRHAMHPGLHAWLQQLPITGRATVALADPVWLLAHPNQDPALGQDSRVRLPQRPRTVTLVLEDGRICQIPHQPGALAYEYLPQCVSDTDRRDVAWLVQPDGKQMHFGIGRWNAQAQQPPEPGAWLWAPTGNSGWKEQESTLLMQFLATQGIAEDGLPGSYATPAIPKLITPEPERNQNLAVSASDWGEIGLLQTPTARMAPAGSARVHLSHVQPYTRMTTMMQPLDWLEGGFRYSSISGAAYDPSGQISSQDLKDKSIDIKIRLWRERRYLPQVALGVRDLGGTGLFAGEYLVASKRSGNFDWSLGLGWGYLGARADFSNPLYPHRPQEGSVSGGQTNIQSMFHGPIAIFGGVQWQSPLRPWLLKMELDGSNYKNEPAGRKDLGQKLPLNFGAVYRYGRNTDISIGLERGNKIMLGLTFHGNLSQAGTVKPFDPPAPVVSTAMPQAQPDWTATAQLLTKTTGWTMQSLSQRDGELRVQLEDNNSIYRQEREQKALAVLHSVAPADIDRVTLDFSHHGLPVESRSVERSQWVQQHTTALSPAQRSADGKPHSVGFPDEKISEPQLLAKPWKFDVAPSFWQSFGGPDAFMLYQLGMQANGEWRFTPRTWISGSANLRLLDNYDKFKYTAPSNLPRVRTNVREYVTQSRLTIDNLQLTHAQALGKNNFVSIYGGFLESMYAGVGAEWLYRPLGSRLAFGMDINH
;
A
#
# COMPACT_ATOMS: atom_id res chain seq x y z
N MET A 1 50.56 -21.23 -42.62
CA MET A 1 51.88 -20.68 -42.90
C MET A 1 52.35 -20.00 -41.65
N ALA A 2 53.15 -20.68 -40.99
CA ALA A 2 54.54 -20.43 -40.53
C ALA A 2 54.59 -19.43 -39.38
N SER A 3 54.83 -19.86 -38.15
CA SER A 3 56.02 -20.39 -37.48
C SER A 3 56.97 -19.27 -37.04
N PHE A 4 57.38 -19.18 -35.75
CA PHE A 4 58.47 -19.71 -35.00
C PHE A 4 58.59 -18.93 -33.68
N LEU A 5 58.54 -19.52 -32.47
CA LEU A 5 59.50 -20.24 -31.63
C LEU A 5 60.80 -19.49 -31.21
N PHE A 6 60.95 -19.35 -29.88
CA PHE A 6 62.12 -19.77 -29.04
C PHE A 6 61.96 -19.14 -27.65
N ALA A 7 61.84 -19.73 -26.56
CA ALA A 7 62.46 -20.84 -25.78
C ALA A 7 63.46 -20.33 -24.70
N LEU A 8 63.14 -20.76 -23.44
CA LEU A 8 63.99 -21.20 -22.32
C LEU A 8 64.83 -20.20 -21.47
N LYS A 9 64.49 -20.10 -20.17
CA LYS A 9 65.24 -20.73 -19.08
C LYS A 9 64.68 -20.51 -17.72
N ARG A 10 64.44 -21.58 -16.95
CA ARG A 10 64.20 -21.59 -15.49
C ARG A 10 65.60 -21.62 -14.76
N PRO A 11 65.66 -21.25 -13.45
CA PRO A 11 65.60 -22.27 -12.43
C PRO A 11 64.67 -21.90 -11.20
N LEU A 12 64.34 -22.98 -10.46
CA LEU A 12 63.63 -23.10 -9.22
C LEU A 12 64.25 -22.36 -8.03
N ALA A 13 63.40 -21.75 -7.17
CA ALA A 13 63.68 -21.69 -5.74
C ALA A 13 62.29 -21.75 -5.00
N TRP A 14 62.17 -22.72 -4.13
CA TRP A 14 61.03 -22.90 -3.20
C TRP A 14 61.09 -21.85 -2.11
N ALA A 15 60.00 -21.13 -1.89
CA ALA A 15 59.67 -20.55 -0.60
C ALA A 15 58.16 -20.47 -0.53
N GLY A 16 57.55 -21.16 0.44
CA GLY A 16 56.14 -21.16 0.72
C GLY A 16 55.64 -19.76 1.10
N MET A 17 54.58 -19.35 0.45
CA MET A 17 53.82 -18.16 0.87
C MET A 17 52.34 -18.50 0.76
N ALA A 18 51.71 -18.55 1.92
CA ALA A 18 50.27 -18.64 2.04
C ALA A 18 49.62 -17.48 1.26
N CYS A 19 48.88 -17.81 0.20
CA CYS A 19 48.03 -16.85 -0.47
C CYS A 19 46.84 -16.54 0.46
N LEU A 20 46.99 -15.51 1.26
CA LEU A 20 45.85 -14.70 1.70
C LEU A 20 45.34 -13.98 0.44
N ALA A 21 44.28 -14.48 -0.13
CA ALA A 21 43.49 -13.73 -1.11
C ALA A 21 42.80 -12.56 -0.37
N GLY A 22 43.59 -11.51 -0.15
CA GLY A 22 43.01 -10.21 0.23
C GLY A 22 42.23 -9.70 -0.97
N ALA A 23 40.93 -9.71 -0.88
CA ALA A 23 40.10 -8.92 -1.79
C ALA A 23 40.59 -7.48 -1.70
N ALA A 24 41.17 -6.96 -2.76
CA ALA A 24 41.61 -5.58 -2.83
C ALA A 24 40.36 -4.71 -2.74
N TRP A 25 40.23 -4.03 -1.62
CA TRP A 25 39.18 -3.03 -1.40
C TRP A 25 39.57 -1.81 -2.23
N THR A 26 38.84 -1.53 -3.28
CA THR A 26 38.88 -0.20 -3.90
C THR A 26 37.93 0.68 -3.10
N ASP A 27 38.42 1.32 -2.05
CA ASP A 27 37.73 2.43 -1.40
C ASP A 27 37.68 3.57 -2.40
N VAL A 28 36.55 3.72 -3.07
CA VAL A 28 36.29 4.91 -3.88
C VAL A 28 35.80 5.99 -2.92
N GLN A 29 36.66 6.95 -2.65
CA GLN A 29 36.30 8.14 -1.88
C GLN A 29 35.42 9.03 -2.77
N ALA A 30 34.16 9.21 -2.36
CA ALA A 30 33.22 10.06 -3.10
C ALA A 30 33.66 11.52 -3.07
N ALA A 31 33.47 12.23 -4.18
CA ALA A 31 33.74 13.66 -4.26
C ALA A 31 32.81 14.45 -3.30
N PRO A 32 33.28 15.60 -2.75
CA PRO A 32 32.44 16.43 -1.91
C PRO A 32 31.19 16.87 -2.67
N ALA A 33 30.03 16.83 -2.01
CA ALA A 33 28.71 17.18 -2.55
C ALA A 33 28.08 16.15 -3.51
N GLU A 34 28.67 14.99 -3.74
CA GLU A 34 28.02 13.92 -4.50
C GLU A 34 26.88 13.27 -3.67
N ARG A 35 25.75 12.97 -4.30
CA ARG A 35 24.66 12.25 -3.67
C ARG A 35 24.79 10.75 -3.86
N LEU A 36 24.25 9.99 -2.91
CA LEU A 36 24.26 8.52 -3.00
C LEU A 36 23.59 8.02 -4.28
N SER A 37 22.46 8.63 -4.68
CA SER A 37 21.80 8.28 -5.95
C SER A 37 22.70 8.46 -7.16
N THR A 38 23.44 9.57 -7.22
CA THR A 38 24.37 9.88 -8.31
C THR A 38 25.52 8.89 -8.31
N TRP A 39 26.09 8.61 -7.12
CA TRP A 39 27.14 7.62 -6.96
C TRP A 39 26.70 6.22 -7.42
N LEU A 40 25.50 5.79 -7.04
CA LEU A 40 24.92 4.50 -7.46
C LEU A 40 24.79 4.41 -8.98
N LEU A 41 24.25 5.45 -9.65
CA LEU A 41 24.10 5.48 -11.11
C LEU A 41 25.45 5.41 -11.84
N GLN A 42 26.48 6.05 -11.32
CA GLN A 42 27.82 6.04 -11.93
C GLN A 42 28.50 4.69 -11.75
N ASN A 43 28.30 4.03 -10.61
CA ASN A 43 28.94 2.77 -10.30
C ASN A 43 28.14 1.55 -10.82
N ASP A 44 26.82 1.67 -11.01
CA ASP A 44 26.00 0.63 -11.65
C ASP A 44 26.42 0.41 -13.12
N ALA A 45 26.82 1.46 -13.81
CA ALA A 45 27.28 1.39 -15.20
C ALA A 45 28.68 0.74 -15.37
N THR A 46 29.44 0.60 -14.27
CA THR A 46 30.84 0.11 -14.31
C THR A 46 31.01 -1.30 -13.75
N GLN A 47 30.02 -1.82 -13.04
CA GLN A 47 30.04 -3.17 -12.46
C GLN A 47 29.18 -4.15 -13.28
N ASP A 48 29.57 -5.42 -13.25
CA ASP A 48 28.78 -6.51 -13.83
C ASP A 48 27.44 -6.62 -13.06
N HIS A 49 26.32 -6.27 -13.71
CA HIS A 49 24.97 -6.26 -13.13
C HIS A 49 24.55 -7.60 -12.47
N ASN A 50 25.26 -8.69 -12.75
CA ASN A 50 24.99 -9.99 -12.14
C ASN A 50 25.63 -10.19 -10.76
N THR A 51 26.54 -9.33 -10.32
CA THR A 51 27.32 -9.51 -9.09
C THR A 51 27.12 -8.40 -8.06
N ALA A 52 26.74 -7.19 -8.45
CA ALA A 52 26.47 -6.09 -7.54
C ALA A 52 25.20 -6.34 -6.70
N TYR A 53 25.27 -6.00 -5.42
CA TYR A 53 24.17 -6.24 -4.46
C TYR A 53 23.74 -4.95 -3.77
N PRO A 54 22.80 -4.18 -4.36
CA PRO A 54 22.35 -2.90 -3.81
C PRO A 54 21.72 -3.01 -2.42
N GLU A 55 20.98 -4.08 -2.14
CA GLU A 55 20.35 -4.32 -0.84
C GLU A 55 21.39 -4.44 0.29
N GLY A 56 22.61 -4.83 -0.06
CA GLY A 56 23.73 -4.95 0.87
C GLY A 56 24.61 -3.71 0.95
N LEU A 57 24.22 -2.58 0.41
CA LEU A 57 25.01 -1.35 0.38
C LEU A 57 25.70 -1.05 1.70
N LEU A 58 27.00 -0.79 1.64
CA LEU A 58 27.81 -0.35 2.78
C LEU A 58 28.13 1.13 2.62
N TRP A 59 27.43 1.97 3.33
CA TRP A 59 27.73 3.38 3.48
C TRP A 59 28.25 3.62 4.89
N GLN A 60 29.52 4.00 5.02
CA GLN A 60 30.21 4.20 6.29
C GLN A 60 30.48 5.68 6.52
N VAL A 61 30.22 6.14 7.72
CA VAL A 61 30.39 7.53 8.15
C VAL A 61 31.04 7.55 9.53
N ASP A 62 32.12 8.29 9.68
CA ASP A 62 32.86 8.34 10.94
C ASP A 62 32.00 8.82 12.13
N ALA A 63 31.02 9.67 11.88
CA ALA A 63 30.07 10.17 12.90
C ALA A 63 29.19 9.05 13.51
N GLU A 64 29.03 7.89 12.87
CA GLU A 64 28.27 6.74 13.41
C GLU A 64 29.11 5.78 14.24
N GLN A 65 30.44 5.87 14.19
CA GLN A 65 31.32 4.97 14.94
C GLN A 65 31.10 5.01 16.45
N PRO A 66 30.94 6.19 17.11
CA PRO A 66 30.70 6.23 18.56
C PRO A 66 29.41 5.52 18.97
N ARG A 67 28.37 5.62 18.16
CA ARG A 67 27.09 4.92 18.39
C ARG A 67 27.24 3.42 18.27
N GLN A 68 27.93 2.95 17.24
CA GLN A 68 28.22 1.54 17.03
C GLN A 68 29.09 0.98 18.16
N GLN A 69 30.08 1.74 18.62
CA GLN A 69 30.92 1.36 19.76
C GLN A 69 30.10 1.23 21.04
N ALA A 70 29.21 2.17 21.32
CA ALA A 70 28.35 2.12 22.51
C ALA A 70 27.40 0.89 22.49
N LEU A 71 26.88 0.50 21.33
CA LEU A 71 26.09 -0.73 21.16
C LEU A 71 26.95 -1.97 21.46
N LYS A 72 28.17 -2.03 20.93
CA LYS A 72 29.11 -3.12 21.13
C LYS A 72 29.46 -3.25 22.62
N ASP A 73 29.80 -2.16 23.28
CA ASP A 73 30.15 -2.14 24.72
C ASP A 73 28.98 -2.59 25.59
N ALA A 74 27.73 -2.20 25.23
CA ALA A 74 26.55 -2.66 25.91
C ALA A 74 26.36 -4.16 25.75
N LEU A 75 26.53 -4.71 24.54
CA LEU A 75 26.42 -6.16 24.26
C LEU A 75 27.47 -6.97 25.00
N LEU A 76 28.73 -6.51 25.02
CA LEU A 76 29.82 -7.20 25.71
C LEU A 76 29.56 -7.30 27.22
N ARG A 77 28.81 -6.38 27.83
CA ARG A 77 28.38 -6.48 29.23
C ARG A 77 27.33 -7.58 29.46
N HIS A 78 26.55 -7.92 28.42
CA HIS A 78 25.47 -8.91 28.51
C HIS A 78 25.82 -10.29 27.93
N ALA A 79 26.87 -10.38 27.12
CA ALA A 79 27.27 -11.65 26.49
C ALA A 79 27.91 -12.59 27.53
N MET A 80 27.08 -13.43 28.14
CA MET A 80 27.50 -14.31 29.23
C MET A 80 28.33 -15.51 28.74
N HIS A 81 28.17 -15.93 27.49
CA HIS A 81 28.92 -17.04 26.95
C HIS A 81 30.26 -16.59 26.36
N PRO A 82 31.40 -17.16 26.79
CA PRO A 82 32.75 -16.74 26.34
C PRO A 82 32.94 -16.72 24.82
N GLY A 83 32.34 -17.70 24.11
CA GLY A 83 32.42 -17.78 22.65
C GLY A 83 31.72 -16.61 21.95
N LEU A 84 30.52 -16.27 22.38
CA LEU A 84 29.77 -15.13 21.83
C LEU A 84 30.47 -13.81 22.16
N HIS A 85 30.97 -13.66 23.38
CA HIS A 85 31.74 -12.49 23.80
C HIS A 85 32.98 -12.29 22.93
N ALA A 86 33.79 -13.36 22.72
CA ALA A 86 34.97 -13.32 21.90
C ALA A 86 34.66 -12.97 20.43
N TRP A 87 33.59 -13.53 19.89
CA TRP A 87 33.11 -13.20 18.53
C TRP A 87 32.69 -11.74 18.40
N LEU A 88 31.88 -11.23 19.32
CA LEU A 88 31.46 -9.83 19.33
C LEU A 88 32.65 -8.87 19.42
N GLN A 89 33.72 -9.23 20.20
CA GLN A 89 34.92 -8.42 20.29
C GLN A 89 35.65 -8.28 18.95
N GLN A 90 35.62 -9.30 18.10
CA GLN A 90 36.31 -9.32 16.80
C GLN A 90 35.58 -8.49 15.73
N LEU A 91 34.28 -8.22 15.89
CA LEU A 91 33.53 -7.46 14.90
C LEU A 91 34.01 -6.01 14.82
N PRO A 92 34.24 -5.47 13.63
CA PRO A 92 34.78 -4.11 13.46
C PRO A 92 33.76 -3.02 13.79
N ILE A 93 34.29 -1.84 14.10
CA ILE A 93 33.51 -0.61 14.20
C ILE A 93 33.68 0.12 12.87
N THR A 94 32.66 0.03 12.03
CA THR A 94 32.69 0.53 10.65
C THR A 94 32.00 1.87 10.48
N GLY A 95 31.14 2.25 11.41
CA GLY A 95 30.30 3.46 11.31
C GLY A 95 29.27 3.35 10.17
N ARG A 96 28.73 2.17 9.91
CA ARG A 96 27.70 2.02 8.87
C ARG A 96 26.43 2.79 9.22
N ALA A 97 26.01 3.64 8.29
CA ALA A 97 24.70 4.25 8.24
C ALA A 97 23.76 3.43 7.35
N THR A 98 22.50 3.27 7.79
CA THR A 98 21.48 2.55 7.01
C THR A 98 20.79 3.48 6.03
N VAL A 99 20.44 2.96 4.85
CA VAL A 99 19.69 3.66 3.81
C VAL A 99 18.36 2.95 3.66
N ALA A 100 17.28 3.71 3.53
CA ALA A 100 15.92 3.15 3.47
C ALA A 100 15.74 2.21 2.26
N LEU A 101 16.32 2.56 1.12
CA LEU A 101 16.39 1.75 -0.08
C LEU A 101 17.56 2.21 -0.94
N ALA A 102 18.47 1.32 -1.30
CA ALA A 102 19.63 1.62 -2.15
C ALA A 102 19.27 1.48 -3.65
N ASP A 103 18.19 2.10 -4.06
CA ASP A 103 17.75 2.19 -5.45
C ASP A 103 17.95 3.64 -5.94
N PRO A 104 18.78 3.88 -6.96
CA PRO A 104 19.09 5.23 -7.41
C PRO A 104 17.85 5.98 -7.93
N VAL A 105 16.92 5.28 -8.58
CA VAL A 105 15.68 5.90 -9.07
C VAL A 105 14.77 6.28 -7.91
N TRP A 106 14.66 5.40 -6.92
CA TRP A 106 13.90 5.66 -5.72
C TRP A 106 14.50 6.82 -4.90
N LEU A 107 15.83 6.85 -4.72
CA LEU A 107 16.53 7.93 -4.01
C LEU A 107 16.35 9.28 -4.71
N LEU A 108 16.48 9.33 -6.03
CA LEU A 108 16.19 10.53 -6.81
C LEU A 108 14.75 11.01 -6.65
N ALA A 109 13.82 10.05 -6.49
CA ALA A 109 12.43 10.34 -6.23
C ALA A 109 12.16 10.81 -4.78
N HIS A 110 13.08 10.55 -3.84
CA HIS A 110 12.96 10.88 -2.42
C HIS A 110 14.20 11.66 -1.92
N PRO A 111 14.38 12.94 -2.35
CA PRO A 111 15.60 13.71 -2.06
C PRO A 111 15.93 13.83 -0.58
N ASN A 112 14.93 13.81 0.31
CA ASN A 112 15.12 13.83 1.76
C ASN A 112 15.71 12.52 2.32
N GLN A 113 15.68 11.45 1.53
CA GLN A 113 16.22 10.14 1.90
C GLN A 113 17.46 9.78 1.06
N ASP A 114 17.88 10.68 0.16
CA ASP A 114 19.08 10.59 -0.64
C ASP A 114 20.22 11.36 0.02
N PRO A 115 21.11 10.71 0.78
CA PRO A 115 22.14 11.40 1.52
C PRO A 115 23.21 11.98 0.61
N ALA A 116 23.71 13.15 1.00
CA ALA A 116 24.95 13.67 0.44
C ALA A 116 26.15 12.92 1.02
N LEU A 117 27.08 12.56 0.16
CA LEU A 117 28.31 11.88 0.53
C LEU A 117 29.37 12.91 0.93
N GLY A 118 29.70 12.98 2.20
CA GLY A 118 30.77 13.86 2.73
C GLY A 118 32.16 13.31 2.42
N GLN A 119 33.20 14.09 2.71
CA GLN A 119 34.61 13.69 2.49
C GLN A 119 35.02 12.45 3.29
N ASP A 120 34.37 12.19 4.41
CA ASP A 120 34.57 11.06 5.33
C ASP A 120 33.61 9.88 5.03
N SER A 121 32.81 10.00 3.99
CA SER A 121 31.93 8.91 3.54
C SER A 121 32.70 7.88 2.70
N ARG A 122 32.50 6.62 3.05
CA ARG A 122 32.96 5.47 2.25
C ARG A 122 31.77 4.67 1.80
N VAL A 123 31.61 4.51 0.49
CA VAL A 123 30.48 3.78 -0.10
C VAL A 123 31.01 2.59 -0.88
N ARG A 124 30.41 1.43 -0.67
CA ARG A 124 30.75 0.21 -1.37
C ARG A 124 29.50 -0.58 -1.69
N LEU A 125 29.41 -1.09 -2.91
CA LEU A 125 28.46 -2.14 -3.32
C LEU A 125 29.16 -3.50 -3.15
N PRO A 126 28.70 -4.35 -2.21
CA PRO A 126 29.26 -5.68 -2.05
C PRO A 126 28.78 -6.61 -3.16
N GLN A 127 29.48 -7.75 -3.30
CA GLN A 127 28.94 -8.85 -4.08
C GLN A 127 27.81 -9.54 -3.31
N ARG A 128 26.85 -10.08 -4.06
CA ARG A 128 25.73 -10.80 -3.47
C ARG A 128 26.20 -12.06 -2.77
N PRO A 129 26.03 -12.20 -1.45
CA PRO A 129 26.37 -13.41 -0.71
C PRO A 129 25.53 -14.61 -1.16
N ARG A 130 26.03 -15.81 -0.87
CA ARG A 130 25.30 -17.05 -1.15
C ARG A 130 24.71 -17.69 0.09
N THR A 131 24.92 -17.08 1.25
CA THR A 131 24.55 -17.65 2.56
C THR A 131 23.67 -16.72 3.37
N VAL A 132 22.95 -17.29 4.32
CA VAL A 132 22.32 -16.62 5.46
C VAL A 132 23.08 -17.04 6.70
N THR A 133 23.35 -16.12 7.61
CA THR A 133 24.18 -16.37 8.78
C THR A 133 23.36 -16.45 10.05
N LEU A 134 23.34 -17.62 10.69
CA LEU A 134 22.73 -17.85 12.00
C LEU A 134 23.78 -17.68 13.10
N VAL A 135 23.52 -16.75 14.01
CA VAL A 135 24.32 -16.53 15.23
C VAL A 135 23.67 -17.29 16.36
N LEU A 136 24.45 -18.02 17.13
CA LEU A 136 23.99 -18.81 18.28
C LEU A 136 24.48 -18.23 19.60
N GLU A 137 23.75 -18.50 20.66
CA GLU A 137 24.02 -18.04 22.02
C GLU A 137 25.35 -18.53 22.62
N ASP A 138 25.90 -19.61 22.08
CA ASP A 138 27.22 -20.16 22.45
C ASP A 138 28.40 -19.57 21.63
N GLY A 139 28.10 -18.67 20.70
CA GLY A 139 29.09 -18.02 19.85
C GLY A 139 29.45 -18.77 18.59
N ARG A 140 28.77 -19.87 18.29
CA ARG A 140 28.89 -20.54 16.98
C ARG A 140 28.20 -19.70 15.92
N ILE A 141 28.84 -19.58 14.78
CA ILE A 141 28.32 -18.86 13.62
C ILE A 141 28.14 -19.85 12.48
N CYS A 142 26.91 -20.05 12.07
CA CYS A 142 26.57 -20.95 10.97
C CYS A 142 26.25 -20.15 9.70
N GLN A 143 27.03 -20.38 8.65
CA GLN A 143 26.70 -19.88 7.31
C GLN A 143 25.97 -20.97 6.52
N ILE A 144 24.73 -20.73 6.22
CA ILE A 144 23.81 -21.70 5.62
C ILE A 144 23.51 -21.22 4.20
N PRO A 145 23.60 -22.08 3.16
CA PRO A 145 23.27 -21.70 1.79
C PRO A 145 21.87 -21.07 1.71
N HIS A 146 21.81 -19.90 1.08
CA HIS A 146 20.55 -19.19 0.90
C HIS A 146 19.58 -19.99 0.01
N GLN A 147 18.34 -20.11 0.44
CA GLN A 147 17.25 -20.77 -0.29
C GLN A 147 16.17 -19.74 -0.57
N PRO A 148 15.91 -19.38 -1.85
CA PRO A 148 14.88 -18.40 -2.18
C PRO A 148 13.52 -18.78 -1.61
N GLY A 149 12.90 -17.85 -0.86
CA GLY A 149 11.59 -18.04 -0.26
C GLY A 149 11.54 -18.88 1.02
N ALA A 150 12.67 -19.46 1.46
CA ALA A 150 12.73 -20.18 2.74
C ALA A 150 12.59 -19.23 3.92
N LEU A 151 11.83 -19.63 4.92
CA LEU A 151 11.57 -18.83 6.11
C LEU A 151 12.67 -19.02 7.17
N ALA A 152 12.79 -18.09 8.11
CA ALA A 152 13.85 -18.11 9.11
C ALA A 152 13.94 -19.44 9.88
N TYR A 153 12.83 -20.02 10.27
CA TYR A 153 12.81 -21.30 11.01
C TYR A 153 13.32 -22.49 10.17
N GLU A 154 13.29 -22.41 8.84
CA GLU A 154 13.75 -23.48 7.94
C GLU A 154 15.29 -23.58 7.85
N TYR A 155 15.98 -22.50 8.24
CA TYR A 155 17.43 -22.47 8.35
C TYR A 155 17.92 -23.12 9.66
N LEU A 156 17.14 -23.09 10.75
CA LEU A 156 17.56 -23.58 12.07
C LEU A 156 17.99 -25.04 12.08
N PRO A 157 17.23 -26.02 11.49
CA PRO A 157 17.59 -27.43 11.53
C PRO A 157 18.91 -27.76 10.85
N GLN A 158 19.43 -26.86 10.03
CA GLN A 158 20.70 -27.05 9.34
C GLN A 158 21.92 -26.76 10.25
N CYS A 159 21.69 -26.13 11.40
CA CYS A 159 22.73 -25.74 12.33
C CYS A 159 22.51 -26.25 13.74
N VAL A 160 21.27 -26.40 14.18
CA VAL A 160 20.92 -26.81 15.54
C VAL A 160 19.90 -27.97 15.53
N SER A 161 20.02 -28.87 16.52
CA SER A 161 19.08 -29.98 16.70
C SER A 161 17.93 -29.66 17.65
N ASP A 162 18.03 -28.58 18.43
CA ASP A 162 17.09 -28.17 19.47
C ASP A 162 16.06 -27.13 19.00
N THR A 163 15.64 -27.22 17.76
CA THR A 163 14.71 -26.27 17.13
C THR A 163 13.40 -26.11 17.88
N ASP A 164 12.92 -27.18 18.55
CA ASP A 164 11.68 -27.18 19.33
C ASP A 164 11.73 -26.31 20.61
N ARG A 165 12.93 -25.87 21.01
CA ARG A 165 13.16 -24.99 22.17
C ARG A 165 13.27 -23.52 21.78
N ARG A 166 13.13 -23.18 20.50
CA ARG A 166 13.28 -21.84 19.94
C ARG A 166 11.93 -21.35 19.47
N ASP A 167 11.38 -20.40 20.20
CA ASP A 167 10.02 -19.88 19.96
C ASP A 167 10.00 -18.57 19.20
N VAL A 168 11.10 -17.83 19.24
CA VAL A 168 11.21 -16.49 18.63
C VAL A 168 12.51 -16.41 17.83
N ALA A 169 12.45 -15.75 16.68
CA ALA A 169 13.62 -15.40 15.89
C ALA A 169 13.67 -13.91 15.58
N TRP A 170 14.87 -13.41 15.49
CA TRP A 170 15.19 -12.06 15.01
C TRP A 170 15.92 -12.17 13.68
N LEU A 171 15.62 -11.27 12.79
CA LEU A 171 16.19 -11.19 11.46
C LEU A 171 16.68 -9.77 11.20
N VAL A 172 17.90 -9.64 10.72
CA VAL A 172 18.43 -8.40 10.15
C VAL A 172 18.66 -8.64 8.66
N GLN A 173 17.94 -7.90 7.84
CA GLN A 173 18.12 -7.94 6.39
C GLN A 173 19.38 -7.16 5.96
N PRO A 174 19.92 -7.40 4.76
CA PRO A 174 21.09 -6.70 4.23
C PRO A 174 20.97 -5.17 4.23
N ASP A 175 19.77 -4.63 4.04
CA ASP A 175 19.45 -3.19 4.12
C ASP A 175 19.46 -2.62 5.56
N GLY A 176 19.68 -3.49 6.56
CA GLY A 176 19.66 -3.13 7.98
C GLY A 176 18.28 -3.16 8.63
N LYS A 177 17.26 -3.58 7.91
CA LYS A 177 15.89 -3.71 8.44
C LYS A 177 15.82 -4.85 9.44
N GLN A 178 15.30 -4.56 10.61
CA GLN A 178 15.22 -5.49 11.73
C GLN A 178 13.78 -5.96 11.92
N MET A 179 13.62 -7.25 12.14
CA MET A 179 12.33 -7.87 12.40
C MET A 179 12.47 -8.93 13.49
N HIS A 180 11.44 -9.10 14.31
CA HIS A 180 11.32 -10.23 15.21
C HIS A 180 9.94 -10.86 15.07
N PHE A 181 9.84 -12.17 15.20
CA PHE A 181 8.60 -12.92 15.01
C PHE A 181 8.66 -14.27 15.72
N GLY A 182 7.48 -14.77 16.06
CA GLY A 182 7.32 -16.11 16.57
C GLY A 182 7.61 -17.17 15.49
N ILE A 183 8.42 -18.16 15.83
CA ILE A 183 8.77 -19.31 14.98
C ILE A 183 8.32 -20.65 15.54
N GLY A 184 7.95 -20.68 16.79
CA GLY A 184 7.37 -21.87 17.43
C GLY A 184 6.00 -22.20 16.83
N ARG A 185 5.64 -23.49 16.78
CA ARG A 185 4.36 -23.92 16.22
C ARG A 185 3.14 -23.28 16.90
N TRP A 186 3.29 -22.78 18.10
CA TRP A 186 2.24 -22.16 18.91
C TRP A 186 2.13 -20.63 18.74
N ASN A 187 3.20 -19.95 18.32
CA ASN A 187 3.27 -18.48 18.18
C ASN A 187 3.68 -18.02 16.78
N ALA A 188 3.68 -18.94 15.79
CA ALA A 188 4.12 -18.62 14.43
C ALA A 188 3.39 -17.39 13.85
N GLN A 189 4.17 -16.46 13.34
CA GLN A 189 3.70 -15.22 12.72
C GLN A 189 4.11 -15.20 11.22
N ALA A 190 3.50 -14.31 10.46
CA ALA A 190 3.93 -14.05 9.09
C ALA A 190 5.38 -13.54 9.10
N GLN A 191 6.21 -14.10 8.24
CA GLN A 191 7.64 -13.80 8.16
C GLN A 191 7.98 -13.29 6.77
N GLN A 192 8.93 -12.37 6.70
CA GLN A 192 9.62 -12.06 5.46
C GLN A 192 10.80 -13.03 5.34
N PRO A 193 11.02 -13.68 4.18
CA PRO A 193 12.17 -14.54 3.97
C PRO A 193 13.49 -13.79 4.19
N PRO A 194 14.51 -14.42 4.80
CA PRO A 194 15.85 -13.86 4.84
C PRO A 194 16.44 -13.71 3.43
N GLU A 195 17.00 -12.54 3.15
CA GLU A 195 17.73 -12.28 1.92
C GLU A 195 19.17 -12.79 2.02
N PRO A 196 19.89 -13.00 0.90
CA PRO A 196 21.31 -13.38 0.92
C PRO A 196 22.14 -12.38 1.74
N GLY A 197 22.94 -12.87 2.69
CA GLY A 197 23.71 -12.03 3.61
C GLY A 197 22.97 -11.54 4.83
N ALA A 198 21.74 -11.97 5.07
CA ALA A 198 20.97 -11.66 6.27
C ALA A 198 21.56 -12.34 7.52
N TRP A 199 21.34 -11.71 8.67
CA TRP A 199 21.65 -12.24 9.99
C TRP A 199 20.40 -12.80 10.67
N LEU A 200 20.51 -14.00 11.22
CA LEU A 200 19.49 -14.66 12.02
C LEU A 200 19.98 -14.84 13.46
N TRP A 201 19.08 -14.63 14.41
CA TRP A 201 19.27 -14.91 15.83
C TRP A 201 18.02 -15.59 16.37
N ALA A 202 18.15 -16.75 16.97
CA ALA A 202 17.04 -17.48 17.54
C ALA A 202 17.49 -18.17 18.84
N PRO A 203 17.54 -17.45 19.97
CA PRO A 203 17.98 -18.01 21.25
C PRO A 203 16.95 -19.01 21.78
N THR A 204 17.42 -19.96 22.59
CA THR A 204 16.55 -20.85 23.34
C THR A 204 15.88 -20.10 24.50
N GLY A 205 14.67 -20.51 24.89
CA GLY A 205 13.95 -19.87 26.00
C GLY A 205 14.70 -19.89 27.33
N ASN A 206 15.69 -20.76 27.50
CA ASN A 206 16.52 -20.89 28.72
C ASN A 206 17.91 -20.23 28.57
N SER A 207 18.21 -19.54 27.49
CA SER A 207 19.53 -18.96 27.21
C SER A 207 19.92 -17.78 28.11
N GLY A 208 18.97 -17.23 28.87
CA GLY A 208 19.14 -15.99 29.62
C GLY A 208 19.07 -14.70 28.80
N TRP A 209 18.94 -14.81 27.47
CA TRP A 209 18.75 -13.67 26.58
C TRP A 209 17.26 -13.25 26.58
N LYS A 210 17.02 -12.00 27.00
CA LYS A 210 15.70 -11.38 26.96
C LYS A 210 15.49 -10.66 25.63
N GLU A 211 14.28 -10.18 25.41
CA GLU A 211 13.92 -9.45 24.21
C GLU A 211 14.76 -8.17 24.02
N GLN A 212 15.05 -7.47 25.12
CA GLN A 212 15.85 -6.24 25.05
C GLN A 212 17.29 -6.49 24.61
N GLU A 213 17.96 -7.51 25.14
CA GLU A 213 19.33 -7.86 24.74
C GLU A 213 19.38 -8.40 23.31
N SER A 214 18.39 -9.18 22.92
CA SER A 214 18.27 -9.67 21.53
C SER A 214 18.06 -8.51 20.56
N THR A 215 17.22 -7.54 20.91
CA THR A 215 17.02 -6.33 20.11
C THR A 215 18.30 -5.51 19.99
N LEU A 216 19.08 -5.39 21.08
CA LEU A 216 20.37 -4.70 21.07
C LEU A 216 21.36 -5.39 20.13
N LEU A 217 21.40 -6.73 20.14
CA LEU A 217 22.22 -7.51 19.22
C LEU A 217 21.83 -7.25 17.74
N MET A 218 20.52 -7.20 17.46
CA MET A 218 20.05 -6.90 16.10
C MET A 218 20.43 -5.49 15.67
N GLN A 219 20.29 -4.50 16.54
CA GLN A 219 20.71 -3.13 16.27
C GLN A 219 22.22 -3.06 15.94
N PHE A 220 23.03 -3.79 16.66
CA PHE A 220 24.47 -3.85 16.40
C PHE A 220 24.76 -4.59 15.07
N LEU A 221 24.12 -5.74 14.81
CA LEU A 221 24.31 -6.49 13.55
C LEU A 221 23.84 -5.70 12.33
N ALA A 222 22.79 -4.88 12.46
CA ALA A 222 22.38 -3.98 11.40
C ALA A 222 23.47 -2.97 11.01
N THR A 223 24.34 -2.59 11.95
CA THR A 223 25.50 -1.73 11.68
C THR A 223 26.69 -2.49 11.07
N GLN A 224 26.69 -3.81 11.09
CA GLN A 224 27.77 -4.62 10.45
C GLN A 224 27.54 -4.76 8.93
N GLY A 225 26.31 -4.60 8.44
CA GLY A 225 25.97 -4.81 7.05
C GLY A 225 25.68 -6.28 6.73
N ILE A 226 26.03 -6.68 5.53
CA ILE A 226 25.85 -8.07 5.11
C ILE A 226 26.79 -9.01 5.85
N ALA A 227 26.33 -10.23 6.11
CA ALA A 227 27.19 -11.32 6.50
C ALA A 227 27.89 -11.87 5.26
N GLU A 228 29.17 -11.54 5.06
CA GLU A 228 29.97 -12.02 3.93
C GLU A 228 30.21 -13.53 4.05
N ASP A 229 30.34 -14.22 2.90
CA ASP A 229 30.69 -15.62 2.87
C ASP A 229 32.13 -15.83 3.43
N GLY A 230 32.32 -16.86 4.28
CA GLY A 230 33.61 -17.17 4.86
C GLY A 230 34.00 -16.33 6.08
N LEU A 231 33.06 -15.82 6.86
CA LEU A 231 33.33 -15.11 8.11
C LEU A 231 34.26 -15.91 9.05
N PRO A 232 35.23 -15.26 9.71
CA PRO A 232 36.09 -15.91 10.69
C PRO A 232 35.30 -16.60 11.80
N GLY A 233 35.59 -17.87 12.08
CA GLY A 233 34.87 -18.66 13.08
C GLY A 233 33.52 -19.23 12.61
N SER A 234 33.17 -19.03 11.34
CA SER A 234 31.96 -19.63 10.77
C SER A 234 32.21 -21.09 10.35
N TYR A 235 31.23 -21.94 10.57
CA TYR A 235 31.17 -23.30 10.03
C TYR A 235 30.29 -23.28 8.80
N ALA A 236 30.86 -23.53 7.62
CA ALA A 236 30.06 -23.80 6.44
C ALA A 236 29.43 -25.18 6.62
N THR A 237 28.11 -25.23 6.76
CA THR A 237 27.41 -26.51 6.66
C THR A 237 27.40 -26.96 5.21
N PRO A 238 27.90 -28.19 4.90
CA PRO A 238 27.77 -28.71 3.54
C PRO A 238 26.30 -28.73 3.20
N ALA A 239 25.96 -28.23 2.01
CA ALA A 239 24.60 -28.35 1.49
C ALA A 239 24.26 -29.84 1.51
N ILE A 240 23.47 -30.28 2.46
CA ILE A 240 22.86 -31.61 2.42
C ILE A 240 22.01 -31.59 1.15
N PRO A 241 22.30 -32.50 0.16
CA PRO A 241 21.42 -32.59 -0.98
C PRO A 241 20.04 -32.94 -0.39
N LYS A 242 19.19 -31.97 -0.27
CA LYS A 242 17.80 -32.21 0.02
C LYS A 242 17.34 -33.11 -1.12
N LEU A 243 17.05 -34.37 -0.83
CA LEU A 243 16.21 -35.15 -1.71
C LEU A 243 15.04 -34.23 -1.99
N ILE A 244 14.93 -33.76 -3.23
CA ILE A 244 13.85 -32.90 -3.66
C ILE A 244 12.62 -33.82 -3.76
N THR A 245 12.08 -34.19 -2.61
CA THR A 245 10.65 -34.20 -2.50
C THR A 245 10.31 -32.70 -2.51
N PRO A 246 9.56 -32.21 -3.47
CA PRO A 246 8.98 -30.90 -3.34
C PRO A 246 8.10 -30.98 -2.10
N GLU A 247 8.67 -30.62 -0.93
CA GLU A 247 7.86 -30.27 0.20
C GLU A 247 7.08 -29.06 -0.32
N PRO A 248 5.76 -29.17 -0.42
CA PRO A 248 5.00 -28.03 -0.90
C PRO A 248 5.40 -26.90 0.01
N GLU A 249 5.89 -25.80 -0.58
CA GLU A 249 6.09 -24.54 0.16
C GLU A 249 4.93 -24.47 1.15
N ARG A 250 5.20 -24.53 2.45
CA ARG A 250 4.18 -24.29 3.46
C ARG A 250 3.81 -22.82 3.28
N ASN A 251 2.90 -22.63 2.35
CA ASN A 251 2.29 -21.34 2.09
C ASN A 251 1.55 -20.97 3.36
N GLN A 252 2.18 -20.18 4.22
CA GLN A 252 1.51 -19.53 5.33
C GLN A 252 0.39 -18.60 4.81
N ASN A 253 0.39 -18.31 3.53
CA ASN A 253 -0.68 -17.70 2.77
C ASN A 253 -1.38 -18.76 1.91
N LEU A 254 -2.01 -19.77 2.52
CA LEU A 254 -3.06 -20.47 1.78
C LEU A 254 -4.01 -19.41 1.28
N ALA A 255 -4.14 -19.38 -0.04
CA ALA A 255 -4.88 -18.36 -0.71
C ALA A 255 -6.32 -18.35 -0.20
N VAL A 256 -6.71 -17.28 0.44
CA VAL A 256 -8.12 -17.02 0.71
C VAL A 256 -8.82 -16.67 -0.60
N SER A 257 -10.09 -17.04 -0.72
CA SER A 257 -10.91 -16.72 -1.91
C SER A 257 -12.32 -16.35 -1.49
N ALA A 258 -13.02 -15.64 -2.36
CA ALA A 258 -14.39 -15.24 -2.13
C ALA A 258 -15.35 -16.44 -2.16
N SER A 259 -16.42 -16.36 -1.35
CA SER A 259 -17.64 -17.15 -1.51
C SER A 259 -18.53 -16.53 -2.60
N ASP A 260 -19.65 -17.16 -2.93
CA ASP A 260 -20.69 -16.61 -3.80
C ASP A 260 -21.27 -15.28 -3.27
N TRP A 261 -21.13 -15.03 -1.97
CA TRP A 261 -21.54 -13.79 -1.30
C TRP A 261 -20.48 -12.69 -1.34
N GLY A 262 -19.25 -13.00 -1.80
CA GLY A 262 -18.14 -12.05 -1.94
C GLY A 262 -17.27 -11.89 -0.70
N GLU A 263 -17.68 -12.33 0.48
CA GLU A 263 -16.82 -12.42 1.67
C GLU A 263 -15.81 -13.57 1.54
N ILE A 264 -14.76 -13.59 2.36
CA ILE A 264 -13.87 -14.74 2.40
C ILE A 264 -14.61 -15.95 2.95
N GLY A 265 -14.74 -17.01 2.11
CA GLY A 265 -15.55 -18.16 2.43
C GLY A 265 -15.31 -19.35 1.51
N LEU A 266 -16.15 -20.38 1.67
CA LEU A 266 -16.22 -21.53 0.78
C LEU A 266 -17.05 -21.19 -0.47
N LEU A 267 -18.24 -21.73 -0.62
CA LEU A 267 -19.19 -21.39 -1.69
C LEU A 267 -20.31 -20.52 -1.15
N GLN A 268 -21.25 -21.10 -0.40
CA GLN A 268 -22.33 -20.35 0.26
C GLN A 268 -21.98 -19.96 1.69
N THR A 269 -21.03 -20.65 2.33
CA THR A 269 -20.72 -20.52 3.75
C THR A 269 -19.44 -19.70 3.99
N PRO A 270 -19.44 -18.86 5.04
CA PRO A 270 -18.27 -18.10 5.43
C PRO A 270 -17.21 -18.97 6.10
N THR A 271 -15.97 -18.51 6.09
CA THR A 271 -14.88 -19.05 6.91
C THR A 271 -14.41 -18.00 7.92
N ALA A 272 -13.66 -18.44 8.94
CA ALA A 272 -13.04 -17.50 9.87
C ALA A 272 -11.86 -16.73 9.24
N ARG A 273 -11.45 -17.07 8.04
CA ARG A 273 -10.29 -16.48 7.36
C ARG A 273 -10.54 -15.03 6.99
N MET A 274 -9.43 -14.26 6.99
CA MET A 274 -9.37 -12.86 6.63
C MET A 274 -8.37 -12.67 5.50
N ALA A 275 -8.61 -11.69 4.63
CA ALA A 275 -7.60 -11.20 3.70
C ALA A 275 -6.55 -10.34 4.45
N PRO A 276 -5.39 -10.05 3.85
CA PRO A 276 -4.46 -9.09 4.42
C PRO A 276 -5.10 -7.70 4.61
N ALA A 277 -4.70 -6.98 5.67
CA ALA A 277 -5.14 -5.59 5.87
C ALA A 277 -4.81 -4.72 4.64
N GLY A 278 -5.69 -3.80 4.29
CA GLY A 278 -5.62 -2.98 3.07
C GLY A 278 -6.16 -3.67 1.82
N SER A 279 -6.56 -4.94 1.89
CA SER A 279 -7.13 -5.64 0.72
C SER A 279 -8.52 -5.14 0.39
N ALA A 280 -8.80 -5.05 -0.91
CA ALA A 280 -10.12 -4.83 -1.46
C ALA A 280 -10.41 -5.85 -2.57
N ARG A 281 -11.67 -6.20 -2.75
CA ARG A 281 -12.12 -7.08 -3.82
C ARG A 281 -13.50 -6.70 -4.34
N VAL A 282 -13.70 -6.92 -5.63
CA VAL A 282 -14.99 -6.88 -6.30
C VAL A 282 -15.29 -8.27 -6.80
N HIS A 283 -16.43 -8.80 -6.42
CA HIS A 283 -16.89 -10.13 -6.78
C HIS A 283 -18.19 -10.06 -7.55
N LEU A 284 -18.24 -10.74 -8.68
CA LEU A 284 -19.44 -10.94 -9.50
C LEU A 284 -19.77 -12.41 -9.48
N SER A 285 -21.00 -12.78 -9.19
CA SER A 285 -21.43 -14.16 -9.21
C SER A 285 -22.82 -14.34 -9.78
N HIS A 286 -23.04 -15.53 -10.33
CA HIS A 286 -24.35 -15.97 -10.82
C HIS A 286 -24.60 -17.41 -10.42
N VAL A 287 -25.68 -17.62 -9.68
CA VAL A 287 -26.29 -18.93 -9.43
C VAL A 287 -27.80 -18.76 -9.42
N GLN A 288 -28.49 -19.35 -10.37
CA GLN A 288 -29.94 -19.15 -10.55
C GLN A 288 -30.72 -19.37 -9.25
N PRO A 289 -31.60 -18.43 -8.80
CA PRO A 289 -32.05 -17.22 -9.53
C PRO A 289 -31.23 -15.95 -9.21
N TYR A 290 -30.09 -16.05 -8.55
CA TYR A 290 -29.34 -14.92 -8.03
C TYR A 290 -28.22 -14.48 -8.94
N THR A 291 -28.11 -13.16 -9.13
CA THR A 291 -26.91 -12.50 -9.66
C THR A 291 -26.45 -11.49 -8.63
N ARG A 292 -25.20 -11.60 -8.16
CA ARG A 292 -24.65 -10.75 -7.11
C ARG A 292 -23.44 -9.97 -7.58
N MET A 293 -23.34 -8.75 -7.13
CA MET A 293 -22.12 -7.94 -7.19
C MET A 293 -21.79 -7.49 -5.78
N THR A 294 -20.60 -7.82 -5.33
CA THR A 294 -20.16 -7.53 -3.96
C THR A 294 -18.82 -6.82 -3.98
N THR A 295 -18.72 -5.73 -3.22
CA THR A 295 -17.45 -5.05 -2.95
C THR A 295 -17.12 -5.22 -1.49
N MET A 296 -15.99 -5.86 -1.19
CA MET A 296 -15.53 -6.12 0.18
C MET A 296 -14.16 -5.48 0.39
N MET A 297 -13.94 -5.00 1.60
CA MET A 297 -12.69 -4.40 2.05
C MET A 297 -12.24 -5.06 3.35
N GLN A 298 -10.92 -5.09 3.53
CA GLN A 298 -10.26 -5.53 4.76
C GLN A 298 -9.47 -4.35 5.35
N PRO A 299 -10.15 -3.36 5.99
CA PRO A 299 -9.46 -2.17 6.47
C PRO A 299 -8.45 -2.48 7.58
N LEU A 300 -8.77 -3.46 8.41
CA LEU A 300 -7.93 -3.94 9.50
C LEU A 300 -7.75 -5.46 9.37
N ASP A 301 -6.73 -6.01 9.98
CA ASP A 301 -6.44 -7.45 9.90
C ASP A 301 -7.49 -8.34 10.58
N TRP A 302 -8.39 -7.75 11.37
CA TRP A 302 -9.47 -8.42 12.09
C TRP A 302 -10.88 -8.01 11.64
N LEU A 303 -11.01 -7.01 10.72
CA LEU A 303 -12.29 -6.48 10.26
C LEU A 303 -12.40 -6.60 8.74
N GLU A 304 -13.41 -7.32 8.28
CA GLU A 304 -13.86 -7.39 6.89
C GLU A 304 -15.27 -6.82 6.80
N GLY A 305 -15.53 -5.99 5.81
CA GLY A 305 -16.85 -5.45 5.58
C GLY A 305 -17.03 -4.98 4.15
N GLY A 306 -18.28 -4.88 3.73
CA GLY A 306 -18.56 -4.45 2.36
C GLY A 306 -20.04 -4.34 2.05
N PHE A 307 -20.27 -4.04 0.78
CA PHE A 307 -21.58 -3.83 0.21
C PHE A 307 -21.86 -4.89 -0.85
N ARG A 308 -23.06 -5.49 -0.77
CA ARG A 308 -23.56 -6.46 -1.74
C ARG A 308 -24.83 -5.96 -2.39
N TYR A 309 -24.90 -6.16 -3.70
CA TYR A 309 -26.06 -5.92 -4.51
C TYR A 309 -26.50 -7.23 -5.20
N SER A 310 -27.71 -7.65 -4.97
CA SER A 310 -28.26 -8.90 -5.51
C SER A 310 -29.49 -8.62 -6.37
N SER A 311 -29.55 -9.24 -7.55
CA SER A 311 -30.74 -9.30 -8.39
C SER A 311 -31.32 -10.71 -8.35
N ILE A 312 -32.63 -10.81 -8.14
CA ILE A 312 -33.35 -12.06 -7.92
C ILE A 312 -34.28 -12.30 -9.10
N SER A 313 -33.86 -13.12 -10.06
CA SER A 313 -34.60 -13.35 -11.28
C SER A 313 -35.91 -14.11 -11.05
N GLY A 314 -36.99 -13.61 -11.65
CA GLY A 314 -38.33 -14.18 -11.53
C GLY A 314 -39.08 -13.80 -10.26
N ALA A 315 -38.54 -12.88 -9.44
CA ALA A 315 -39.24 -12.20 -8.39
C ALA A 315 -39.53 -10.76 -8.79
N ALA A 316 -40.78 -10.37 -8.86
CA ALA A 316 -41.11 -9.02 -9.27
C ALA A 316 -40.79 -7.98 -8.17
N TYR A 317 -40.13 -6.88 -8.56
CA TYR A 317 -39.91 -5.74 -7.69
C TYR A 317 -41.26 -5.13 -7.23
N ASP A 318 -42.18 -5.07 -8.16
CA ASP A 318 -43.59 -4.65 -7.91
C ASP A 318 -44.54 -5.77 -8.34
N PRO A 319 -45.12 -6.50 -7.37
CA PRO A 319 -46.09 -7.54 -7.68
C PRO A 319 -47.35 -7.06 -8.44
N SER A 320 -47.68 -5.76 -8.35
CA SER A 320 -48.79 -5.17 -9.10
C SER A 320 -48.47 -4.90 -10.56
N GLY A 321 -47.18 -4.86 -10.92
CA GLY A 321 -46.72 -4.53 -12.27
C GLY A 321 -46.96 -3.09 -12.71
N GLN A 322 -47.41 -2.23 -11.82
CA GLN A 322 -47.76 -0.84 -12.15
C GLN A 322 -46.55 0.09 -12.18
N ILE A 323 -45.51 -0.21 -11.37
CA ILE A 323 -44.34 0.64 -11.23
C ILE A 323 -43.18 0.09 -12.05
N SER A 324 -42.96 -1.24 -12.07
CA SER A 324 -41.84 -1.87 -12.77
C SER A 324 -42.11 -3.35 -13.04
N SER A 325 -41.74 -3.80 -14.24
CA SER A 325 -41.73 -5.23 -14.62
C SER A 325 -40.43 -5.95 -14.23
N GLN A 326 -39.66 -5.37 -13.34
CA GLN A 326 -38.28 -5.81 -13.04
C GLN A 326 -38.17 -6.82 -11.93
N ASP A 327 -37.05 -7.57 -11.97
CA ASP A 327 -36.61 -8.46 -10.92
C ASP A 327 -36.37 -7.70 -9.59
N LEU A 328 -36.69 -8.35 -8.49
CA LEU A 328 -36.42 -7.84 -7.13
C LEU A 328 -34.94 -7.62 -6.93
N LYS A 329 -34.58 -6.51 -6.29
CA LYS A 329 -33.21 -6.11 -5.96
C LYS A 329 -33.03 -6.06 -4.46
N ASP A 330 -31.92 -6.65 -3.99
CA ASP A 330 -31.47 -6.59 -2.61
C ASP A 330 -30.17 -5.78 -2.50
N LYS A 331 -30.09 -4.94 -1.49
CA LYS A 331 -28.91 -4.16 -1.13
C LYS A 331 -28.60 -4.43 0.31
N SER A 332 -27.36 -4.83 0.60
CA SER A 332 -26.97 -5.21 1.94
C SER A 332 -25.55 -4.76 2.29
N ILE A 333 -25.33 -4.59 3.59
CA ILE A 333 -24.01 -4.38 4.20
C ILE A 333 -23.69 -5.63 4.99
N ASP A 334 -22.54 -6.22 4.71
CA ASP A 334 -22.04 -7.44 5.36
C ASP A 334 -20.78 -7.10 6.17
N ILE A 335 -20.66 -7.65 7.38
CA ILE A 335 -19.52 -7.40 8.28
C ILE A 335 -19.07 -8.72 8.89
N LYS A 336 -17.72 -8.93 8.98
CA LYS A 336 -17.11 -10.04 9.68
C LYS A 336 -15.96 -9.55 10.55
N ILE A 337 -15.91 -10.04 11.78
CA ILE A 337 -14.92 -9.69 12.81
C ILE A 337 -14.21 -10.95 13.25
N ARG A 338 -12.87 -10.95 13.15
CA ARG A 338 -12.06 -12.02 13.73
C ARG A 338 -11.93 -11.81 15.23
N LEU A 339 -12.35 -12.80 16.01
CA LEU A 339 -12.26 -12.78 17.47
C LEU A 339 -10.85 -13.14 17.95
N TRP A 340 -10.23 -14.18 17.36
CA TRP A 340 -8.82 -14.51 17.60
C TRP A 340 -8.20 -15.26 16.41
N ARG A 341 -6.88 -15.23 16.35
CA ARG A 341 -6.09 -15.89 15.30
C ARG A 341 -5.94 -17.39 15.59
N GLU A 342 -5.70 -18.16 14.53
CA GLU A 342 -5.32 -19.56 14.66
C GLU A 342 -4.00 -19.70 15.43
N ARG A 343 -3.97 -20.70 16.32
CA ARG A 343 -2.78 -21.12 17.05
C ARG A 343 -2.62 -22.64 16.90
N ARG A 344 -1.54 -23.21 17.47
CA ARG A 344 -1.25 -24.65 17.35
C ARG A 344 -2.47 -25.52 17.63
N TYR A 345 -3.19 -25.29 18.74
CA TYR A 345 -4.34 -26.09 19.18
C TYR A 345 -5.68 -25.40 18.97
N LEU A 346 -5.70 -24.08 18.85
CA LEU A 346 -6.93 -23.31 18.73
C LEU A 346 -7.19 -22.94 17.28
N PRO A 347 -8.42 -23.09 16.76
CA PRO A 347 -8.79 -22.59 15.45
C PRO A 347 -8.85 -21.06 15.46
N GLN A 348 -8.77 -20.43 14.30
CA GLN A 348 -9.18 -19.05 14.11
C GLN A 348 -10.70 -19.00 14.25
N VAL A 349 -11.23 -17.98 14.94
CA VAL A 349 -12.67 -17.78 15.10
C VAL A 349 -13.07 -16.38 14.64
N ALA A 350 -14.19 -16.34 13.93
CA ALA A 350 -14.79 -15.10 13.48
C ALA A 350 -16.31 -15.10 13.72
N LEU A 351 -16.83 -13.92 14.00
CA LEU A 351 -18.24 -13.58 14.08
C LEU A 351 -18.60 -12.73 12.90
N GLY A 352 -19.73 -12.99 12.25
CA GLY A 352 -20.18 -12.14 11.14
C GLY A 352 -21.68 -11.99 11.06
N VAL A 353 -22.07 -10.96 10.36
CA VAL A 353 -23.46 -10.60 10.09
C VAL A 353 -23.58 -10.26 8.61
N ARG A 354 -24.46 -10.96 7.92
CA ARG A 354 -24.91 -10.63 6.57
C ARG A 354 -26.18 -9.80 6.64
N ASP A 355 -26.29 -8.83 5.75
CA ASP A 355 -27.45 -7.96 5.62
C ASP A 355 -27.80 -7.23 6.93
N LEU A 356 -26.73 -6.68 7.58
CA LEU A 356 -26.84 -5.89 8.80
C LEU A 356 -27.67 -4.61 8.60
N GLY A 357 -27.51 -4.01 7.44
CA GLY A 357 -28.28 -2.83 7.00
C GLY A 357 -28.60 -2.97 5.52
N GLY A 358 -29.89 -3.03 5.23
CA GLY A 358 -30.36 -3.26 3.85
C GLY A 358 -31.84 -3.58 3.82
N THR A 359 -32.20 -4.60 3.04
CA THR A 359 -33.61 -5.04 2.95
C THR A 359 -33.95 -6.08 4.01
N GLY A 360 -32.96 -6.71 4.65
CA GLY A 360 -33.16 -7.83 5.59
C GLY A 360 -33.52 -9.17 4.95
N LEU A 361 -33.62 -9.23 3.61
CA LEU A 361 -34.05 -10.44 2.89
C LEU A 361 -33.14 -11.65 3.13
N PHE A 362 -31.83 -11.40 3.28
CA PHE A 362 -30.82 -12.43 3.50
C PHE A 362 -30.13 -12.29 4.86
N ALA A 363 -30.81 -11.62 5.81
CA ALA A 363 -30.25 -11.39 7.12
C ALA A 363 -29.89 -12.70 7.82
N GLY A 364 -28.64 -12.81 8.25
CA GLY A 364 -28.12 -13.98 8.93
C GLY A 364 -26.83 -13.71 9.67
N GLU A 365 -26.71 -14.30 10.82
CA GLU A 365 -25.56 -14.19 11.70
C GLU A 365 -24.82 -15.53 11.75
N TYR A 366 -23.53 -15.49 12.06
CA TYR A 366 -22.75 -16.70 12.18
C TYR A 366 -21.58 -16.57 13.14
N LEU A 367 -21.22 -17.68 13.73
CA LEU A 367 -19.96 -17.90 14.43
C LEU A 367 -19.23 -19.04 13.74
N VAL A 368 -18.01 -18.83 13.26
CA VAL A 368 -17.28 -19.82 12.49
C VAL A 368 -15.86 -19.97 13.00
N ALA A 369 -15.39 -21.21 13.05
CA ALA A 369 -14.03 -21.62 13.39
C ALA A 369 -13.34 -22.22 12.16
N SER A 370 -12.08 -21.86 11.92
CA SER A 370 -11.27 -22.41 10.81
C SER A 370 -9.92 -22.89 11.31
N LYS A 371 -9.50 -24.08 10.85
CA LYS A 371 -8.24 -24.73 11.23
C LYS A 371 -7.53 -25.32 10.03
N ARG A 372 -6.24 -25.04 9.89
CA ARG A 372 -5.40 -25.59 8.82
C ARG A 372 -4.76 -26.92 9.21
N SER A 373 -4.69 -27.81 8.23
CA SER A 373 -3.94 -29.06 8.32
C SER A 373 -3.30 -29.35 6.96
N GLY A 374 -2.03 -29.04 6.83
CA GLY A 374 -1.32 -29.12 5.54
C GLY A 374 -1.96 -28.22 4.48
N ASN A 375 -2.33 -28.80 3.35
CA ASN A 375 -3.00 -28.10 2.26
C ASN A 375 -4.53 -27.98 2.42
N PHE A 376 -5.08 -28.50 3.52
CA PHE A 376 -6.49 -28.44 3.83
C PHE A 376 -6.78 -27.34 4.83
N ASP A 377 -7.84 -26.58 4.59
CA ASP A 377 -8.37 -25.56 5.50
C ASP A 377 -9.81 -25.92 5.86
N TRP A 378 -10.02 -26.39 7.08
CA TRP A 378 -11.29 -26.86 7.60
C TRP A 378 -12.03 -25.73 8.28
N SER A 379 -13.34 -25.64 8.06
CA SER A 379 -14.21 -24.67 8.70
C SER A 379 -15.45 -25.34 9.24
N LEU A 380 -15.88 -24.92 10.43
CA LEU A 380 -17.11 -25.35 11.07
C LEU A 380 -17.75 -24.16 11.76
N GLY A 381 -19.06 -23.95 11.57
CA GLY A 381 -19.76 -22.81 12.09
C GLY A 381 -21.21 -23.11 12.49
N LEU A 382 -21.77 -22.16 13.22
CA LEU A 382 -23.18 -22.07 13.59
C LEU A 382 -23.78 -20.85 12.90
N GLY A 383 -24.91 -21.03 12.25
CA GLY A 383 -25.63 -19.97 11.54
C GLY A 383 -27.04 -19.76 12.09
N TRP A 384 -27.45 -18.51 12.08
CA TRP A 384 -28.82 -18.05 12.39
C TRP A 384 -29.41 -17.36 11.17
N GLY A 385 -30.72 -17.10 11.20
CA GLY A 385 -31.41 -16.46 10.11
C GLY A 385 -31.30 -17.23 8.81
N TYR A 386 -30.89 -16.59 7.70
CA TYR A 386 -30.77 -17.24 6.40
C TYR A 386 -29.76 -18.41 6.42
N LEU A 387 -28.63 -18.24 7.11
CA LEU A 387 -27.63 -19.29 7.30
C LEU A 387 -28.06 -20.41 8.27
N GLY A 388 -29.11 -20.16 9.07
CA GLY A 388 -29.69 -21.11 10.02
C GLY A 388 -30.94 -21.81 9.51
N ALA A 389 -31.36 -21.59 8.26
CA ALA A 389 -32.65 -21.99 7.73
C ALA A 389 -32.86 -23.52 7.65
N ARG A 390 -31.77 -24.33 7.67
CA ARG A 390 -31.89 -25.80 7.79
C ARG A 390 -32.44 -26.24 9.12
N ALA A 391 -32.31 -25.45 10.20
CA ALA A 391 -32.91 -25.63 11.49
C ALA A 391 -32.52 -26.98 12.17
N ASP A 392 -31.22 -27.23 12.30
CA ASP A 392 -30.70 -28.48 12.92
C ASP A 392 -31.01 -28.51 14.43
N PHE A 393 -31.04 -27.31 15.08
CA PHE A 393 -31.31 -27.18 16.51
C PHE A 393 -32.27 -26.00 16.79
N SER A 394 -33.06 -26.14 17.85
CA SER A 394 -33.77 -24.99 18.41
C SER A 394 -32.81 -24.12 19.20
N ASN A 395 -32.92 -22.79 19.02
CA ASN A 395 -32.15 -21.84 19.81
C ASN A 395 -32.67 -21.80 21.26
N PRO A 396 -31.84 -22.13 22.26
CA PRO A 396 -32.30 -22.23 23.65
C PRO A 396 -32.61 -20.87 24.29
N LEU A 397 -32.05 -19.79 23.78
CA LEU A 397 -32.21 -18.43 24.31
C LEU A 397 -33.37 -17.69 23.62
N TYR A 398 -33.38 -17.74 22.28
CA TYR A 398 -34.33 -17.00 21.45
C TYR A 398 -34.87 -17.90 20.32
N PRO A 399 -35.84 -18.78 20.60
CA PRO A 399 -36.28 -19.81 19.64
C PRO A 399 -37.01 -19.23 18.43
N HIS A 400 -37.56 -18.04 18.53
CA HIS A 400 -38.30 -17.38 17.45
C HIS A 400 -37.56 -16.13 16.92
N ARG A 401 -37.37 -16.05 15.61
CA ARG A 401 -36.88 -14.85 14.97
C ARG A 401 -38.08 -13.92 14.73
N PRO A 402 -38.03 -12.66 15.21
CA PRO A 402 -39.06 -11.68 14.89
C PRO A 402 -39.20 -11.54 13.39
N GLN A 403 -40.45 -11.52 12.89
CA GLN A 403 -40.69 -11.18 11.49
C GLN A 403 -40.41 -9.70 11.31
N GLU A 404 -39.48 -9.38 10.44
CA GLU A 404 -39.17 -8.00 10.12
C GLU A 404 -40.35 -7.38 9.32
N GLY A 405 -40.94 -6.34 9.87
CA GLY A 405 -42.01 -5.62 9.21
C GLY A 405 -41.46 -4.77 8.07
N SER A 406 -42.04 -4.95 6.90
CA SER A 406 -41.90 -4.15 5.67
C SER A 406 -40.49 -3.99 5.06
N VAL A 407 -40.47 -4.28 3.80
CA VAL A 407 -39.37 -4.15 2.81
C VAL A 407 -38.90 -2.69 2.57
N SER A 408 -39.00 -1.80 3.51
CA SER A 408 -38.44 -0.45 3.42
C SER A 408 -36.94 -0.54 3.77
N GLY A 409 -36.11 -0.62 2.74
CA GLY A 409 -34.64 -0.72 2.91
C GLY A 409 -34.06 0.41 3.76
N GLY A 410 -32.93 0.12 4.43
CA GLY A 410 -32.15 1.08 5.20
C GLY A 410 -32.35 1.02 6.72
N GLN A 411 -33.08 0.06 7.23
CA GLN A 411 -33.15 -0.19 8.68
C GLN A 411 -32.14 -1.25 9.11
N THR A 412 -31.57 -1.08 10.30
CA THR A 412 -30.67 -2.09 10.89
C THR A 412 -31.49 -3.09 11.70
N ASN A 413 -31.34 -4.38 11.41
CA ASN A 413 -32.12 -5.47 12.01
C ASN A 413 -31.50 -6.02 13.30
N ILE A 414 -31.05 -5.14 14.20
CA ILE A 414 -30.34 -5.54 15.42
C ILE A 414 -31.23 -6.40 16.34
N GLN A 415 -32.55 -6.16 16.36
CA GLN A 415 -33.48 -6.87 17.25
C GLN A 415 -33.71 -8.34 16.86
N SER A 416 -33.44 -8.71 15.62
CA SER A 416 -33.59 -10.09 15.13
C SER A 416 -32.29 -10.89 15.18
N MET A 417 -31.16 -10.27 15.54
CA MET A 417 -29.85 -10.91 15.54
C MET A 417 -29.83 -12.09 16.54
N PHE A 418 -29.22 -13.21 16.08
CA PHE A 418 -29.08 -14.45 16.84
C PHE A 418 -30.40 -15.06 17.34
N HIS A 419 -31.50 -14.69 16.73
CA HIS A 419 -32.83 -15.25 17.00
C HIS A 419 -33.20 -16.32 15.95
N GLY A 420 -34.08 -17.22 16.35
CA GLY A 420 -34.56 -18.35 15.52
C GLY A 420 -33.69 -19.58 15.56
N PRO A 421 -33.99 -20.60 14.75
CA PRO A 421 -33.27 -21.87 14.75
C PRO A 421 -31.82 -21.72 14.32
N ILE A 422 -31.00 -22.68 14.70
CA ILE A 422 -29.56 -22.74 14.41
C ILE A 422 -29.29 -23.89 13.44
N ALA A 423 -28.44 -23.67 12.45
CA ALA A 423 -27.89 -24.75 11.64
C ALA A 423 -26.36 -24.79 11.75
N ILE A 424 -25.82 -26.01 11.64
CA ILE A 424 -24.40 -26.24 11.47
C ILE A 424 -24.06 -26.06 10.01
N PHE A 425 -22.99 -25.33 9.72
CA PHE A 425 -22.43 -25.27 8.39
C PHE A 425 -20.91 -25.46 8.46
N GLY A 426 -20.29 -25.74 7.34
CA GLY A 426 -18.84 -25.84 7.29
C GLY A 426 -18.36 -26.61 6.09
N GLY A 427 -17.06 -26.89 6.05
CA GLY A 427 -16.49 -27.61 4.94
C GLY A 427 -14.98 -27.52 4.91
N VAL A 428 -14.43 -27.78 3.75
CA VAL A 428 -12.99 -27.81 3.53
C VAL A 428 -12.61 -27.14 2.22
N GLN A 429 -11.55 -26.38 2.28
CA GLN A 429 -10.83 -25.88 1.11
C GLN A 429 -9.51 -26.63 1.00
N TRP A 430 -9.23 -27.17 -0.17
CA TRP A 430 -7.96 -27.82 -0.47
C TRP A 430 -7.17 -27.00 -1.49
N GLN A 431 -5.94 -26.65 -1.12
CA GLN A 431 -4.99 -26.03 -2.02
C GLN A 431 -4.32 -27.12 -2.85
N SER A 432 -4.58 -27.15 -4.13
CA SER A 432 -3.94 -28.11 -5.04
C SER A 432 -2.42 -27.85 -5.09
N PRO A 433 -1.61 -28.92 -5.09
CA PRO A 433 -0.18 -28.82 -5.43
C PRO A 433 0.05 -28.20 -6.82
N LEU A 434 -0.90 -28.40 -7.72
CA LEU A 434 -0.95 -27.71 -9.01
C LEU A 434 -1.52 -26.31 -8.78
N ARG A 435 -0.69 -25.36 -8.38
CA ARG A 435 -1.07 -23.95 -8.41
C ARG A 435 -1.57 -23.64 -9.80
N PRO A 436 -2.67 -23.03 -10.00
CA PRO A 436 -3.43 -22.06 -9.23
C PRO A 436 -4.81 -22.55 -8.75
N TRP A 437 -5.01 -23.82 -8.53
CA TRP A 437 -6.31 -24.39 -8.20
C TRP A 437 -6.59 -24.49 -6.70
N LEU A 438 -7.79 -24.07 -6.29
CA LEU A 438 -8.39 -24.32 -4.98
C LEU A 438 -9.65 -25.19 -5.20
N LEU A 439 -9.81 -26.27 -4.47
CA LEU A 439 -11.04 -27.04 -4.47
C LEU A 439 -11.78 -26.84 -3.15
N LYS A 440 -13.09 -26.73 -3.21
CA LYS A 440 -13.96 -26.47 -2.08
C LYS A 440 -15.08 -27.50 -2.00
N MET A 441 -15.37 -27.93 -0.80
CA MET A 441 -16.54 -28.74 -0.46
C MET A 441 -17.16 -28.20 0.82
N GLU A 442 -18.47 -28.05 0.88
CA GLU A 442 -19.15 -27.52 2.03
C GLU A 442 -20.50 -28.19 2.30
N LEU A 443 -20.89 -28.18 3.57
CA LEU A 443 -22.24 -28.42 4.04
C LEU A 443 -22.90 -27.06 4.26
N ASP A 444 -23.99 -26.80 3.57
CA ASP A 444 -24.73 -25.54 3.63
C ASP A 444 -25.69 -25.53 4.84
N GLY A 445 -25.80 -24.38 5.51
CA GLY A 445 -26.74 -24.16 6.63
C GLY A 445 -28.14 -23.77 6.18
N SER A 446 -28.36 -23.44 4.89
CA SER A 446 -29.67 -23.12 4.33
C SER A 446 -30.34 -24.35 3.75
N ASN A 447 -31.67 -24.36 3.73
CA ASN A 447 -32.49 -25.38 3.09
C ASN A 447 -33.24 -24.88 1.85
N TYR A 448 -33.16 -23.60 1.53
CA TYR A 448 -33.73 -22.94 0.36
C TYR A 448 -35.24 -23.16 0.15
N LYS A 449 -36.00 -23.48 1.22
CA LYS A 449 -37.44 -23.75 1.15
C LYS A 449 -38.29 -22.47 1.21
N ASN A 450 -37.78 -21.42 1.86
CA ASN A 450 -38.50 -20.19 2.07
C ASN A 450 -37.68 -18.99 1.53
N GLU A 451 -37.35 -19.04 0.25
CA GLU A 451 -36.56 -18.00 -0.35
C GLU A 451 -37.30 -16.65 -0.38
N PRO A 452 -36.59 -15.54 -0.14
CA PRO A 452 -37.19 -14.20 -0.01
C PRO A 452 -38.04 -13.79 -1.22
N ALA A 453 -37.66 -14.21 -2.39
CA ALA A 453 -38.32 -13.91 -3.65
C ALA A 453 -39.63 -14.67 -3.87
N GLY A 454 -40.63 -14.38 -3.07
CA GLY A 454 -41.96 -14.98 -3.20
C GLY A 454 -42.10 -16.32 -2.48
N ARG A 455 -41.26 -16.59 -1.46
CA ARG A 455 -41.27 -17.79 -0.63
C ARG A 455 -41.27 -19.10 -1.45
N LYS A 456 -40.50 -19.12 -2.53
CA LYS A 456 -40.37 -20.28 -3.40
C LYS A 456 -39.34 -21.27 -2.83
N ASP A 457 -39.70 -22.55 -2.86
CA ASP A 457 -38.73 -23.63 -2.66
C ASP A 457 -37.88 -23.77 -3.92
N LEU A 458 -36.54 -23.57 -3.80
CA LEU A 458 -35.62 -23.73 -4.91
C LEU A 458 -35.22 -25.19 -5.18
N GLY A 459 -35.79 -26.13 -4.42
CA GLY A 459 -35.61 -27.57 -4.66
C GLY A 459 -34.20 -28.04 -4.43
N GLN A 460 -33.66 -27.85 -3.23
CA GLN A 460 -32.35 -28.38 -2.85
C GLN A 460 -32.35 -29.92 -2.93
N LYS A 461 -31.53 -30.50 -3.81
CA LYS A 461 -31.38 -31.95 -3.96
C LYS A 461 -30.32 -32.52 -3.00
N LEU A 462 -29.29 -31.70 -2.69
CA LEU A 462 -28.19 -32.11 -1.80
C LEU A 462 -27.75 -30.90 -0.98
N PRO A 463 -27.55 -31.06 0.35
CA PRO A 463 -27.04 -29.96 1.20
C PRO A 463 -25.52 -29.74 1.04
N LEU A 464 -24.85 -30.56 0.24
CA LEU A 464 -23.42 -30.43 -0.05
C LEU A 464 -23.21 -29.65 -1.36
N ASN A 465 -22.30 -28.69 -1.30
CA ASN A 465 -21.86 -27.92 -2.46
C ASN A 465 -20.39 -28.26 -2.75
N PHE A 466 -20.03 -28.25 -4.03
CA PHE A 466 -18.69 -28.51 -4.52
C PHE A 466 -18.25 -27.40 -5.46
N GLY A 467 -16.98 -26.99 -5.39
CA GLY A 467 -16.50 -25.96 -6.27
C GLY A 467 -15.00 -25.96 -6.46
N ALA A 468 -14.58 -25.22 -7.46
CA ALA A 468 -13.20 -24.95 -7.79
C ALA A 468 -12.99 -23.47 -8.04
N VAL A 469 -11.84 -22.97 -7.62
CA VAL A 469 -11.38 -21.62 -7.91
C VAL A 469 -10.06 -21.70 -8.67
N TYR A 470 -9.99 -21.05 -9.82
CA TYR A 470 -8.79 -20.89 -10.61
C TYR A 470 -8.25 -19.48 -10.42
N ARG A 471 -7.04 -19.37 -9.90
CA ARG A 471 -6.36 -18.07 -9.71
C ARG A 471 -5.63 -17.67 -10.99
N TYR A 472 -6.18 -16.70 -11.70
CA TYR A 472 -5.58 -16.16 -12.91
C TYR A 472 -4.69 -14.95 -12.56
N GLY A 473 -3.36 -15.16 -12.64
CA GLY A 473 -2.41 -14.13 -12.26
C GLY A 473 -2.44 -13.82 -10.75
N ARG A 474 -2.21 -12.55 -10.40
CA ARG A 474 -2.11 -12.11 -9.00
C ARG A 474 -3.41 -11.55 -8.42
N ASN A 475 -4.31 -11.11 -9.27
CA ASN A 475 -5.42 -10.24 -8.88
C ASN A 475 -6.80 -10.73 -9.33
N THR A 476 -6.91 -11.91 -9.96
CA THR A 476 -8.18 -12.39 -10.50
C THR A 476 -8.41 -13.85 -10.14
N ASP A 477 -9.57 -14.15 -9.57
CA ASP A 477 -10.03 -15.52 -9.29
C ASP A 477 -11.28 -15.81 -10.13
N ILE A 478 -11.31 -16.95 -10.79
CA ILE A 478 -12.46 -17.48 -11.52
C ILE A 478 -12.99 -18.69 -10.74
N SER A 479 -14.24 -18.68 -10.34
CA SER A 479 -14.87 -19.73 -9.56
C SER A 479 -15.99 -20.42 -10.31
N ILE A 480 -16.09 -21.72 -10.13
CA ILE A 480 -17.19 -22.56 -10.60
C ILE A 480 -17.63 -23.47 -9.45
N GLY A 481 -18.92 -23.65 -9.30
CA GLY A 481 -19.47 -24.53 -8.27
C GLY A 481 -20.73 -25.27 -8.71
N LEU A 482 -20.97 -26.43 -8.08
CA LEU A 482 -22.25 -27.12 -8.11
C LEU A 482 -22.90 -26.92 -6.73
N GLU A 483 -23.99 -26.17 -6.71
CA GLU A 483 -24.70 -25.81 -5.49
C GLU A 483 -26.08 -26.49 -5.43
N ARG A 484 -26.53 -26.78 -4.23
CA ARG A 484 -27.83 -27.40 -3.98
C ARG A 484 -28.03 -28.74 -4.69
N GLY A 485 -26.95 -29.33 -5.26
CA GLY A 485 -26.97 -30.55 -6.06
C GLY A 485 -27.65 -30.41 -7.44
N ASN A 486 -28.03 -29.19 -7.85
CA ASN A 486 -28.78 -28.98 -9.11
C ASN A 486 -28.52 -27.63 -9.80
N LYS A 487 -27.63 -26.77 -9.28
CA LYS A 487 -27.35 -25.47 -9.86
C LYS A 487 -25.86 -25.25 -10.03
N ILE A 488 -25.50 -24.68 -11.18
CA ILE A 488 -24.12 -24.25 -11.45
C ILE A 488 -23.98 -22.80 -11.00
N MET A 489 -22.94 -22.54 -10.21
CA MET A 489 -22.48 -21.22 -9.81
C MET A 489 -21.27 -20.83 -10.67
N LEU A 490 -21.23 -19.62 -11.13
CA LEU A 490 -20.10 -18.98 -11.79
C LEU A 490 -19.73 -17.70 -11.05
N GLY A 491 -18.45 -17.51 -10.79
CA GLY A 491 -17.98 -16.33 -10.08
C GLY A 491 -16.68 -15.77 -10.69
N LEU A 492 -16.54 -14.46 -10.59
CA LEU A 492 -15.35 -13.72 -11.01
C LEU A 492 -15.00 -12.71 -9.92
N THR A 493 -13.78 -12.80 -9.38
CA THR A 493 -13.30 -11.91 -8.32
C THR A 493 -12.08 -11.16 -8.81
N PHE A 494 -12.12 -9.84 -8.72
CA PHE A 494 -10.94 -8.98 -8.82
C PHE A 494 -10.54 -8.55 -7.42
N HIS A 495 -9.28 -8.74 -7.06
CA HIS A 495 -8.77 -8.40 -5.74
C HIS A 495 -7.38 -7.76 -5.79
N GLY A 496 -7.06 -6.97 -4.79
CA GLY A 496 -5.76 -6.34 -4.66
C GLY A 496 -5.58 -5.77 -3.25
N ASN A 497 -4.36 -5.36 -2.95
CA ASN A 497 -4.08 -4.68 -1.69
C ASN A 497 -3.82 -3.19 -1.96
N LEU A 498 -4.74 -2.34 -1.51
CA LEU A 498 -4.68 -0.89 -1.72
C LEU A 498 -3.53 -0.24 -0.97
N SER A 499 -3.10 -0.82 0.15
CA SER A 499 -1.94 -0.32 0.91
C SER A 499 -0.60 -0.60 0.22
N GLN A 500 -0.59 -1.55 -0.72
CA GLN A 500 0.58 -1.90 -1.54
C GLN A 500 0.47 -1.38 -2.98
N ALA A 501 -0.65 -0.77 -3.32
CA ALA A 501 -0.82 -0.10 -4.60
C ALA A 501 0.03 1.17 -4.61
N GLY A 502 1.29 1.04 -5.01
CA GLY A 502 2.14 2.19 -5.28
C GLY A 502 1.51 3.04 -6.39
N THR A 503 1.26 4.30 -6.11
CA THR A 503 0.99 5.27 -7.17
C THR A 503 2.24 5.37 -8.02
N VAL A 504 2.12 5.11 -9.32
CA VAL A 504 3.22 5.36 -10.26
C VAL A 504 3.52 6.85 -10.20
N LYS A 505 4.69 7.20 -9.65
CA LYS A 505 5.14 8.59 -9.63
C LYS A 505 5.42 9.04 -11.07
N PRO A 506 4.89 10.18 -11.53
CA PRO A 506 5.29 10.75 -12.80
C PRO A 506 6.82 10.97 -12.81
N PHE A 507 7.44 10.70 -13.94
CA PHE A 507 8.86 10.95 -14.11
C PHE A 507 9.13 12.46 -14.08
N ASP A 508 9.74 12.92 -13.00
CA ASP A 508 10.17 14.31 -12.85
C ASP A 508 11.68 14.41 -13.16
N PRO A 509 12.14 15.45 -13.85
CA PRO A 509 13.55 15.70 -14.03
C PRO A 509 14.28 15.82 -12.68
N PRO A 510 15.54 15.38 -12.58
CA PRO A 510 16.33 15.57 -11.38
C PRO A 510 16.56 17.05 -11.09
N ALA A 511 16.60 17.41 -9.81
CA ALA A 511 17.01 18.74 -9.39
C ALA A 511 18.53 18.96 -9.60
N PRO A 512 19.00 20.19 -9.71
CA PRO A 512 20.43 20.49 -9.66
C PRO A 512 21.07 19.93 -8.40
N VAL A 513 22.32 19.47 -8.52
CA VAL A 513 23.11 18.99 -7.37
C VAL A 513 23.41 20.16 -6.45
N VAL A 514 23.15 19.98 -5.16
CA VAL A 514 23.43 21.02 -4.15
C VAL A 514 24.93 21.06 -3.89
N SER A 515 25.53 22.24 -3.98
CA SER A 515 26.96 22.48 -3.77
C SER A 515 27.17 23.54 -2.70
N THR A 516 28.30 23.49 -1.99
CA THR A 516 28.75 24.57 -1.11
C THR A 516 29.26 25.80 -1.88
N ALA A 517 29.57 25.63 -3.18
CA ALA A 517 30.00 26.73 -4.05
C ALA A 517 28.81 27.65 -4.34
N MET A 518 28.96 28.94 -4.08
CA MET A 518 27.95 29.94 -4.39
C MET A 518 28.08 30.44 -5.82
N PRO A 519 26.96 30.62 -6.55
CA PRO A 519 27.01 31.20 -7.88
C PRO A 519 27.59 32.61 -7.88
N GLN A 520 28.46 32.91 -8.86
CA GLN A 520 29.06 34.24 -9.01
C GLN A 520 28.43 35.05 -10.16
N ALA A 521 27.65 34.41 -11.01
CA ALA A 521 26.97 35.06 -12.13
C ALA A 521 25.65 35.70 -11.71
N GLN A 522 25.24 36.74 -12.40
CA GLN A 522 23.88 37.27 -12.18
C GLN A 522 22.83 36.26 -12.60
N PRO A 523 21.77 36.07 -11.79
CA PRO A 523 20.74 35.08 -12.04
C PRO A 523 19.92 35.40 -13.30
N ASP A 524 19.73 34.41 -14.17
CA ASP A 524 18.67 34.43 -15.17
C ASP A 524 17.37 33.87 -14.56
N TRP A 525 16.52 34.76 -14.07
CA TRP A 525 15.28 34.39 -13.42
C TRP A 525 14.26 33.78 -14.38
N THR A 526 14.34 34.07 -15.68
CA THR A 526 13.45 33.46 -16.67
C THR A 526 13.81 32.02 -16.93
N ALA A 527 15.09 31.73 -17.13
CA ALA A 527 15.56 30.33 -17.23
C ALA A 527 15.32 29.56 -15.94
N THR A 528 15.50 30.20 -14.77
CA THR A 528 15.23 29.60 -13.45
C THR A 528 13.75 29.21 -13.29
N ALA A 529 12.84 30.12 -13.68
CA ALA A 529 11.40 29.83 -13.61
C ALA A 529 11.00 28.69 -14.55
N GLN A 530 11.60 28.58 -15.73
CA GLN A 530 11.38 27.43 -16.63
C GLN A 530 11.88 26.11 -16.03
N LEU A 531 13.10 26.11 -15.46
CA LEU A 531 13.69 24.97 -14.82
C LEU A 531 12.86 24.54 -13.60
N LEU A 532 12.42 25.49 -12.78
CA LEU A 532 11.57 25.23 -11.62
C LEU A 532 10.24 24.60 -12.04
N THR A 533 9.58 25.14 -13.04
CA THR A 533 8.34 24.57 -13.59
C THR A 533 8.56 23.14 -14.12
N LYS A 534 9.66 22.92 -14.83
CA LYS A 534 10.02 21.61 -15.38
C LYS A 534 10.28 20.56 -14.28
N THR A 535 10.94 20.95 -13.18
CA THR A 535 11.35 20.04 -12.10
C THR A 535 10.27 19.81 -11.05
N THR A 536 9.41 20.81 -10.81
CA THR A 536 8.41 20.75 -9.73
C THR A 536 6.96 20.74 -10.24
N GLY A 537 6.70 21.16 -11.48
CA GLY A 537 5.35 21.40 -11.98
C GLY A 537 4.70 22.70 -11.42
N TRP A 538 5.40 23.44 -10.55
CA TRP A 538 4.93 24.72 -10.01
C TRP A 538 5.32 25.88 -10.91
N THR A 539 4.49 26.90 -10.96
CA THR A 539 4.76 28.09 -11.76
C THR A 539 5.22 29.22 -10.85
N MET A 540 6.40 29.79 -11.15
CA MET A 540 6.90 30.97 -10.47
C MET A 540 6.11 32.20 -10.96
N GLN A 541 5.47 32.92 -10.05
CA GLN A 541 4.66 34.11 -10.35
C GLN A 541 5.44 35.39 -10.15
N SER A 542 6.15 35.49 -9.04
CA SER A 542 6.97 36.66 -8.74
C SER A 542 8.13 36.29 -7.83
N LEU A 543 9.11 37.17 -7.80
CA LEU A 543 10.31 37.04 -7.00
C LEU A 543 10.65 38.39 -6.40
N SER A 544 10.99 38.43 -5.11
CA SER A 544 11.46 39.60 -4.41
C SER A 544 12.68 39.27 -3.56
N GLN A 545 13.54 40.26 -3.33
CA GLN A 545 14.72 40.17 -2.50
C GLN A 545 14.73 41.31 -1.51
N ARG A 546 14.98 41.03 -0.24
CA ARG A 546 15.13 42.05 0.80
C ARG A 546 15.97 41.48 1.96
N ASP A 547 16.92 42.26 2.44
CA ASP A 547 17.71 41.99 3.64
C ASP A 547 18.27 40.51 3.70
N GLY A 548 18.85 40.04 2.57
CA GLY A 548 19.40 38.69 2.47
C GLY A 548 18.35 37.56 2.31
N GLU A 549 17.07 37.91 2.20
CA GLU A 549 16.00 36.97 1.94
C GLU A 549 15.55 36.99 0.49
N LEU A 550 15.50 35.83 -0.18
CA LEU A 550 14.90 35.59 -1.46
C LEU A 550 13.51 34.99 -1.28
N ARG A 551 12.47 35.72 -1.68
CA ARG A 551 11.09 35.25 -1.62
C ARG A 551 10.58 34.94 -3.02
N VAL A 552 10.04 33.73 -3.19
CA VAL A 552 9.56 33.25 -4.48
C VAL A 552 8.10 32.84 -4.33
N GLN A 553 7.23 33.54 -5.05
CA GLN A 553 5.82 33.20 -5.11
C GLN A 553 5.59 32.12 -6.16
N LEU A 554 5.02 31.01 -5.71
CA LEU A 554 4.76 29.81 -6.49
C LEU A 554 3.27 29.52 -6.56
N GLU A 555 2.76 29.29 -7.77
CA GLU A 555 1.45 28.74 -7.96
C GLU A 555 1.52 27.21 -7.86
N ASP A 556 0.86 26.65 -6.83
CA ASP A 556 0.80 25.21 -6.60
C ASP A 556 -0.23 24.57 -7.54
N ASN A 557 0.25 24.14 -8.70
CA ASN A 557 -0.56 23.41 -9.67
C ASN A 557 -0.55 21.89 -9.44
N ASN A 558 0.29 21.40 -8.52
CA ASN A 558 0.45 19.98 -8.23
C ASN A 558 0.98 19.80 -6.81
N SER A 559 0.10 19.44 -5.89
CA SER A 559 0.42 19.21 -4.47
C SER A 559 0.87 17.78 -4.15
N ILE A 560 0.87 16.88 -5.14
CA ILE A 560 1.36 15.50 -4.94
C ILE A 560 2.87 15.53 -4.72
N TYR A 561 3.37 14.81 -3.74
CA TYR A 561 4.78 14.78 -3.33
C TYR A 561 5.35 16.17 -2.98
N ARG A 562 4.55 16.98 -2.31
CA ARG A 562 4.87 18.38 -2.05
C ARG A 562 6.23 18.59 -1.37
N GLN A 563 6.53 17.86 -0.34
CA GLN A 563 7.80 17.97 0.40
C GLN A 563 9.01 17.74 -0.51
N GLU A 564 8.95 16.74 -1.37
CA GLU A 564 10.00 16.49 -2.35
C GLU A 564 10.13 17.60 -3.37
N ARG A 565 9.00 18.14 -3.86
CA ARG A 565 9.00 19.26 -4.79
C ARG A 565 9.56 20.54 -4.17
N GLU A 566 9.33 20.76 -2.87
CA GLU A 566 9.96 21.84 -2.11
C GLU A 566 11.49 21.73 -2.11
N GLN A 567 12.02 20.52 -1.87
CA GLN A 567 13.47 20.29 -1.92
C GLN A 567 14.04 20.53 -3.32
N LYS A 568 13.33 20.11 -4.38
CA LYS A 568 13.72 20.39 -5.77
C LYS A 568 13.69 21.88 -6.07
N ALA A 569 12.67 22.59 -5.62
CA ALA A 569 12.58 24.05 -5.79
C ALA A 569 13.73 24.77 -5.11
N LEU A 570 14.04 24.40 -3.86
CA LEU A 570 15.18 24.96 -3.13
C LEU A 570 16.51 24.68 -3.82
N ALA A 571 16.70 23.48 -4.40
CA ALA A 571 17.90 23.15 -5.14
C ALA A 571 18.05 23.99 -6.43
N VAL A 572 16.95 24.20 -7.16
CA VAL A 572 16.94 25.07 -8.34
C VAL A 572 17.28 26.51 -7.94
N LEU A 573 16.65 27.05 -6.90
CA LEU A 573 16.89 28.42 -6.44
C LEU A 573 18.31 28.59 -5.89
N HIS A 574 18.81 27.64 -5.11
CA HIS A 574 20.17 27.64 -4.59
C HIS A 574 21.23 27.68 -5.70
N SER A 575 20.98 26.96 -6.81
CA SER A 575 21.93 26.88 -7.92
C SER A 575 22.15 28.23 -8.67
N VAL A 576 21.25 29.19 -8.47
CA VAL A 576 21.29 30.49 -9.14
C VAL A 576 21.30 31.71 -8.21
N ALA A 577 20.83 31.53 -6.95
CA ALA A 577 20.71 32.65 -6.01
C ALA A 577 22.08 33.23 -5.66
N PRO A 578 22.23 34.56 -5.63
CA PRO A 578 23.46 35.25 -5.25
C PRO A 578 24.00 34.85 -3.88
N ALA A 579 25.27 35.14 -3.62
CA ALA A 579 25.95 34.75 -2.38
C ALA A 579 25.44 35.47 -1.13
N ASP A 580 24.88 36.68 -1.31
CA ASP A 580 24.31 37.53 -0.27
C ASP A 580 22.92 37.07 0.21
N ILE A 581 22.36 36.00 -0.37
CA ILE A 581 21.11 35.43 0.06
C ILE A 581 21.34 34.35 1.14
N ASP A 582 20.89 34.65 2.36
CA ASP A 582 21.00 33.77 3.52
C ASP A 582 19.73 32.92 3.74
N ARG A 583 18.58 33.41 3.28
CA ARG A 583 17.28 32.79 3.47
C ARG A 583 16.51 32.67 2.17
N VAL A 584 15.87 31.53 1.96
CA VAL A 584 14.95 31.32 0.84
C VAL A 584 13.55 31.05 1.39
N THR A 585 12.57 31.84 0.93
CA THR A 585 11.17 31.69 1.32
C THR A 585 10.32 31.35 0.09
N LEU A 586 9.60 30.23 0.18
CA LEU A 586 8.64 29.78 -0.81
C LEU A 586 7.25 30.20 -0.35
N ASP A 587 6.63 31.11 -1.08
CA ASP A 587 5.25 31.58 -0.85
C ASP A 587 4.30 30.84 -1.80
N PHE A 588 3.51 29.93 -1.27
CA PHE A 588 2.59 29.15 -2.06
C PHE A 588 1.26 29.88 -2.25
N SER A 589 0.79 29.89 -3.48
CA SER A 589 -0.54 30.38 -3.86
C SER A 589 -1.33 29.35 -4.62
N HIS A 590 -2.66 29.45 -4.56
CA HIS A 590 -3.59 28.66 -5.37
C HIS A 590 -4.69 29.59 -5.88
N HIS A 591 -4.87 29.67 -7.20
CA HIS A 591 -5.72 30.67 -7.84
C HIS A 591 -5.48 32.10 -7.30
N GLY A 592 -4.20 32.47 -7.16
CA GLY A 592 -3.80 33.78 -6.62
C GLY A 592 -4.15 34.03 -5.16
N LEU A 593 -4.64 33.02 -4.44
CA LEU A 593 -4.88 33.08 -3.00
C LEU A 593 -3.63 32.61 -2.26
N PRO A 594 -3.13 33.35 -1.27
CA PRO A 594 -2.00 32.94 -0.47
C PRO A 594 -2.39 31.75 0.43
N VAL A 595 -1.64 30.67 0.34
CA VAL A 595 -1.91 29.42 1.09
C VAL A 595 -1.03 29.32 2.32
N GLU A 596 0.29 29.35 2.14
CA GLU A 596 1.30 29.28 3.20
C GLU A 596 2.66 29.71 2.69
N SER A 597 3.56 30.03 3.60
CA SER A 597 4.98 30.29 3.34
C SER A 597 5.87 29.31 4.06
N ARG A 598 6.98 28.97 3.47
CA ARG A 598 8.05 28.18 4.09
C ARG A 598 9.39 28.86 3.89
N SER A 599 10.04 29.20 4.98
CA SER A 599 11.35 29.80 5.00
C SER A 599 12.40 28.80 5.43
N VAL A 600 13.51 28.80 4.72
CA VAL A 600 14.64 27.90 4.98
C VAL A 600 15.92 28.72 5.03
N GLU A 601 16.73 28.52 6.08
CA GLU A 601 18.09 29.08 6.17
C GLU A 601 18.98 28.32 5.19
N ARG A 602 19.48 29.05 4.19
CA ARG A 602 20.23 28.48 3.07
C ARG A 602 21.47 27.72 3.51
N SER A 603 22.22 28.26 4.46
CA SER A 603 23.45 27.65 4.97
C SER A 603 23.16 26.28 5.66
N GLN A 604 22.15 26.24 6.54
CA GLN A 604 21.73 24.99 7.19
C GLN A 604 21.21 23.97 6.20
N TRP A 605 20.40 24.43 5.23
CA TRP A 605 19.85 23.56 4.19
C TRP A 605 20.96 22.98 3.31
N VAL A 606 21.94 23.79 2.89
CA VAL A 606 23.11 23.33 2.13
C VAL A 606 23.92 22.32 2.94
N GLN A 607 24.19 22.62 4.22
CA GLN A 607 24.90 21.67 5.11
C GLN A 607 24.19 20.33 5.20
N GLN A 608 22.85 20.31 5.32
CA GLN A 608 22.06 19.07 5.35
C GLN A 608 22.16 18.27 4.05
N HIS A 609 22.46 18.90 2.94
CA HIS A 609 22.51 18.26 1.63
C HIS A 609 23.93 17.96 1.13
N THR A 610 24.95 18.54 1.77
CA THR A 610 26.36 18.36 1.38
C THR A 610 27.18 17.61 2.41
N THR A 611 26.64 17.37 3.62
CA THR A 611 27.31 16.65 4.69
C THR A 611 26.58 15.32 4.95
N ALA A 612 27.31 14.24 5.15
CA ALA A 612 26.73 12.98 5.59
C ALA A 612 26.23 13.15 7.04
N LEU A 613 24.93 13.16 7.21
CA LEU A 613 24.27 13.25 8.51
C LEU A 613 23.64 11.91 8.88
N SER A 614 23.71 11.57 10.16
CA SER A 614 22.94 10.43 10.66
C SER A 614 21.42 10.70 10.54
N PRO A 615 20.58 9.67 10.44
CA PRO A 615 19.13 9.84 10.39
C PRO A 615 18.55 10.66 11.55
N ALA A 616 19.20 10.62 12.72
CA ALA A 616 18.79 11.39 13.89
C ALA A 616 19.06 12.90 13.79
N GLN A 617 19.99 13.32 12.92
CA GLN A 617 20.41 14.72 12.74
C GLN A 617 19.68 15.40 11.57
N ARG A 618 18.93 14.66 10.77
CA ARG A 618 18.11 15.19 9.67
C ARG A 618 16.84 15.81 10.26
N SER A 619 16.96 16.94 10.92
CA SER A 619 15.78 17.63 11.40
C SER A 619 15.46 18.86 10.55
N ALA A 620 14.23 18.90 10.22
CA ALA A 620 13.31 20.00 10.14
C ALA A 620 13.47 20.95 8.98
N ASP A 621 12.65 20.70 7.99
CA ASP A 621 12.04 21.69 7.16
C ASP A 621 11.43 22.80 8.01
N GLY A 622 11.58 24.05 7.58
CA GLY A 622 11.01 25.19 8.30
C GLY A 622 9.52 25.03 8.56
N LYS A 623 9.05 25.45 9.72
CA LYS A 623 7.62 25.39 10.04
C LYS A 623 6.83 26.28 9.09
N PRO A 624 5.66 25.83 8.58
CA PRO A 624 4.81 26.68 7.76
C PRO A 624 4.36 27.91 8.55
N HIS A 625 4.38 29.07 7.90
CA HIS A 625 3.91 30.31 8.46
C HIS A 625 3.02 31.06 7.46
N SER A 626 2.35 32.11 7.93
CA SER A 626 1.47 32.91 7.07
C SER A 626 2.28 33.68 6.03
N VAL A 627 1.75 33.76 4.81
CA VAL A 627 2.34 34.54 3.72
C VAL A 627 2.45 36.01 4.13
N GLY A 628 3.68 36.53 4.14
CA GLY A 628 3.93 37.97 4.15
C GLY A 628 3.83 38.50 2.71
N PHE A 629 3.32 39.74 2.54
CA PHE A 629 3.36 40.37 1.23
C PHE A 629 4.72 41.03 1.06
N PRO A 630 5.47 40.74 -0.02
CA PRO A 630 6.73 41.42 -0.29
C PRO A 630 6.43 42.86 -0.69
N ASP A 631 7.20 43.80 -0.11
CA ASP A 631 7.02 45.21 -0.38
C ASP A 631 7.61 45.64 -1.74
N GLU A 632 8.56 44.88 -2.29
CA GLU A 632 9.26 45.21 -3.54
C GLU A 632 9.47 43.95 -4.40
N LYS A 633 9.05 44.03 -5.68
CA LYS A 633 9.25 42.98 -6.67
C LYS A 633 10.48 43.24 -7.50
N ILE A 634 11.44 42.31 -7.55
CA ILE A 634 12.63 42.42 -8.40
C ILE A 634 12.32 41.95 -9.81
N SER A 635 11.52 40.90 -9.96
CA SER A 635 11.21 40.28 -11.24
C SER A 635 9.83 39.67 -11.25
N GLU A 636 9.11 39.91 -12.32
CA GLU A 636 7.94 39.15 -12.72
C GLU A 636 8.33 38.34 -13.95
N PRO A 637 8.74 37.09 -13.80
CA PRO A 637 9.04 36.27 -14.96
C PRO A 637 7.79 36.19 -15.82
N GLN A 638 7.93 36.49 -17.12
CA GLN A 638 6.82 36.52 -18.09
C GLN A 638 6.23 35.11 -18.37
N LEU A 639 6.55 34.14 -17.57
CA LEU A 639 5.94 32.80 -17.56
C LEU A 639 4.62 32.84 -16.79
N LEU A 640 3.71 33.67 -17.25
CA LEU A 640 2.32 33.58 -16.81
C LEU A 640 1.83 32.16 -17.06
N ALA A 641 1.32 31.51 -16.03
CA ALA A 641 0.55 30.28 -16.20
C ALA A 641 -0.45 30.51 -17.33
N LYS A 642 -0.51 29.63 -18.32
CA LYS A 642 -1.46 29.77 -19.43
C LYS A 642 -2.81 30.11 -18.84
N PRO A 643 -3.51 31.12 -19.30
CA PRO A 643 -4.79 31.54 -18.72
C PRO A 643 -5.88 30.45 -18.90
N TRP A 644 -5.61 29.43 -19.68
CA TRP A 644 -6.52 28.34 -19.95
C TRP A 644 -5.85 26.99 -19.73
N LYS A 645 -6.63 26.06 -19.22
CA LYS A 645 -6.31 24.62 -19.15
C LYS A 645 -7.42 23.87 -19.86
N PHE A 646 -7.07 22.84 -20.60
CA PHE A 646 -8.03 21.99 -21.29
C PHE A 646 -7.46 20.59 -21.38
N ASP A 647 -8.28 19.60 -21.02
CA ASP A 647 -7.97 18.19 -21.17
C ASP A 647 -9.18 17.40 -21.67
N VAL A 648 -8.90 16.32 -22.37
CA VAL A 648 -9.90 15.36 -22.82
C VAL A 648 -9.44 13.96 -22.42
N ALA A 649 -10.30 13.24 -21.72
CA ALA A 649 -10.04 11.89 -21.26
C ALA A 649 -11.21 10.94 -21.55
N PRO A 650 -10.97 9.64 -21.70
CA PRO A 650 -12.03 8.65 -21.71
C PRO A 650 -12.82 8.71 -20.40
N SER A 651 -14.15 8.65 -20.50
CA SER A 651 -15.05 8.62 -19.36
C SER A 651 -15.82 7.30 -19.30
N PHE A 652 -15.94 6.77 -18.10
CA PHE A 652 -16.80 5.62 -17.80
C PHE A 652 -17.68 5.95 -16.62
N TRP A 653 -18.98 5.98 -16.86
CA TRP A 653 -19.98 6.19 -15.84
C TRP A 653 -20.83 4.93 -15.69
N GLN A 654 -21.15 4.57 -14.45
CA GLN A 654 -21.95 3.39 -14.12
C GLN A 654 -22.88 3.67 -12.96
N SER A 655 -24.06 3.06 -13.01
CA SER A 655 -25.01 3.07 -11.90
C SER A 655 -25.56 1.66 -11.70
N PHE A 656 -25.44 1.18 -10.48
CA PHE A 656 -25.95 -0.11 -10.05
C PHE A 656 -27.22 0.08 -9.23
N GLY A 657 -28.11 -0.88 -9.30
CA GLY A 657 -29.24 -0.92 -8.40
C GLY A 657 -30.43 -0.06 -8.82
N GLY A 658 -30.45 0.42 -10.04
CA GLY A 658 -31.63 1.05 -10.62
C GLY A 658 -32.72 0.00 -10.90
N PRO A 659 -34.00 0.41 -10.97
CA PRO A 659 -35.08 -0.52 -11.28
C PRO A 659 -35.05 -1.04 -12.70
N ASP A 660 -34.31 -0.44 -13.65
CA ASP A 660 -34.34 -0.74 -15.07
C ASP A 660 -33.30 -1.72 -15.56
N ALA A 661 -32.17 -1.81 -14.90
CA ALA A 661 -31.12 -2.74 -15.23
C ALA A 661 -30.23 -3.03 -14.02
N PHE A 662 -29.57 -4.19 -13.99
CA PHE A 662 -28.56 -4.50 -12.99
C PHE A 662 -27.46 -3.43 -12.97
N MET A 663 -27.01 -3.00 -14.14
CA MET A 663 -26.05 -1.92 -14.32
C MET A 663 -26.46 -1.08 -15.51
N LEU A 664 -26.61 0.20 -15.32
CA LEU A 664 -26.61 1.21 -16.37
C LEU A 664 -25.16 1.69 -16.55
N TYR A 665 -24.70 1.79 -17.80
CA TYR A 665 -23.37 2.27 -18.09
C TYR A 665 -23.32 3.20 -19.27
N GLN A 666 -22.29 4.05 -19.26
CA GLN A 666 -21.93 4.94 -20.35
C GLN A 666 -20.42 4.92 -20.53
N LEU A 667 -19.96 4.74 -21.73
CA LEU A 667 -18.58 4.98 -22.16
C LEU A 667 -18.58 6.23 -23.04
N GLY A 668 -17.63 7.12 -22.82
CA GLY A 668 -17.58 8.39 -23.52
C GLY A 668 -16.24 9.07 -23.46
N MET A 669 -16.24 10.33 -23.82
CA MET A 669 -15.11 11.25 -23.67
C MET A 669 -15.56 12.43 -22.85
N GLN A 670 -14.80 12.77 -21.82
CA GLN A 670 -15.01 13.94 -20.98
C GLN A 670 -13.98 15.01 -21.33
N ALA A 671 -14.47 16.21 -21.61
CA ALA A 671 -13.66 17.40 -21.80
C ALA A 671 -13.78 18.27 -20.55
N ASN A 672 -12.65 18.67 -19.97
CA ASN A 672 -12.58 19.60 -18.85
C ASN A 672 -11.86 20.86 -19.31
N GLY A 673 -12.35 22.02 -18.89
CA GLY A 673 -11.76 23.29 -19.24
C GLY A 673 -11.79 24.29 -18.09
N GLU A 674 -10.77 25.11 -18.02
CA GLU A 674 -10.69 26.25 -17.11
C GLU A 674 -10.07 27.43 -17.88
N TRP A 675 -10.71 28.59 -17.77
CA TRP A 675 -10.20 29.84 -18.30
C TRP A 675 -10.19 30.90 -17.20
N ARG A 676 -9.01 31.45 -16.93
CA ARG A 676 -8.78 32.46 -15.90
C ARG A 676 -8.79 33.84 -16.52
N PHE A 677 -9.73 34.70 -16.13
CA PHE A 677 -9.77 36.11 -16.48
C PHE A 677 -8.80 36.91 -15.63
N THR A 678 -8.72 36.58 -14.36
CA THR A 678 -7.72 37.06 -13.39
C THR A 678 -7.23 35.88 -12.56
N PRO A 679 -6.14 36.00 -11.79
CA PRO A 679 -5.73 34.94 -10.89
C PRO A 679 -6.83 34.46 -9.93
N ARG A 680 -7.80 35.32 -9.62
CA ARG A 680 -8.87 35.05 -8.64
C ARG A 680 -10.26 34.86 -9.25
N THR A 681 -10.38 35.03 -10.57
CA THR A 681 -11.67 34.89 -11.27
C THR A 681 -11.49 34.01 -12.49
N TRP A 682 -12.23 32.92 -12.53
CA TRP A 682 -12.13 31.96 -13.62
C TRP A 682 -13.50 31.36 -13.95
N ILE A 683 -13.63 30.86 -15.16
CA ILE A 683 -14.70 29.96 -15.57
C ILE A 683 -14.13 28.56 -15.71
N SER A 684 -14.81 27.57 -15.13
CA SER A 684 -14.45 26.17 -15.28
C SER A 684 -15.67 25.35 -15.62
N GLY A 685 -15.47 24.25 -16.34
CA GLY A 685 -16.57 23.39 -16.70
C GLY A 685 -16.12 22.04 -17.24
N SER A 686 -17.06 21.13 -17.30
CA SER A 686 -16.91 19.82 -17.90
C SER A 686 -18.09 19.48 -18.81
N ALA A 687 -17.78 18.83 -19.91
CA ALA A 687 -18.76 18.29 -20.85
C ALA A 687 -18.44 16.83 -21.16
N ASN A 688 -19.45 16.00 -21.30
CA ASN A 688 -19.30 14.59 -21.58
C ASN A 688 -19.96 14.24 -22.92
N LEU A 689 -19.20 13.62 -23.82
CA LEU A 689 -19.71 13.05 -25.08
C LEU A 689 -19.87 11.55 -24.93
N ARG A 690 -21.08 11.07 -24.92
CA ARG A 690 -21.46 9.67 -24.84
C ARG A 690 -21.25 8.96 -26.18
N LEU A 691 -20.47 7.88 -26.17
CA LEU A 691 -20.17 7.07 -27.34
C LEU A 691 -20.95 5.75 -27.34
N LEU A 692 -20.95 5.03 -26.22
CA LEU A 692 -21.62 3.75 -26.02
C LEU A 692 -22.35 3.76 -24.69
N ASP A 693 -23.53 3.17 -24.65
CA ASP A 693 -24.35 3.10 -23.44
C ASP A 693 -25.40 1.97 -23.56
N ASN A 694 -26.12 1.72 -22.45
CA ASN A 694 -27.33 0.88 -22.44
C ASN A 694 -28.56 1.66 -21.88
N TYR A 695 -28.63 2.94 -22.15
CA TYR A 695 -29.70 3.83 -21.66
C TYR A 695 -31.05 3.60 -22.32
N ASP A 696 -31.14 2.78 -23.39
CA ASP A 696 -32.38 2.19 -23.87
C ASP A 696 -33.18 1.47 -22.77
N LYS A 697 -32.47 0.94 -21.78
CA LYS A 697 -33.05 0.29 -20.59
C LYS A 697 -33.49 1.27 -19.51
N PHE A 698 -33.01 2.51 -19.52
CA PHE A 698 -33.29 3.51 -18.48
C PHE A 698 -34.69 4.12 -18.69
N LYS A 699 -35.73 3.49 -18.15
CA LYS A 699 -37.15 3.87 -18.32
C LYS A 699 -37.74 4.49 -17.07
N TYR A 700 -37.20 4.21 -15.89
CA TYR A 700 -37.74 4.63 -14.62
C TYR A 700 -37.57 6.15 -14.38
N THR A 701 -38.65 6.84 -14.14
CA THR A 701 -38.68 8.31 -13.93
C THR A 701 -38.59 8.70 -12.46
N ALA A 702 -38.57 7.74 -11.54
CA ALA A 702 -38.49 7.94 -10.10
C ALA A 702 -39.49 8.94 -9.59
N PRO A 703 -40.79 8.72 -9.75
CA PRO A 703 -41.83 9.68 -9.33
C PRO A 703 -41.68 10.01 -7.85
N SER A 704 -41.86 11.28 -7.48
CA SER A 704 -41.71 11.75 -6.10
C SER A 704 -42.66 12.95 -5.88
N ASN A 705 -43.25 12.98 -4.69
CA ASN A 705 -44.03 14.09 -4.23
C ASN A 705 -43.19 15.24 -3.64
N LEU A 706 -41.89 15.03 -3.47
CA LEU A 706 -40.95 16.04 -2.97
C LEU A 706 -40.17 16.65 -4.14
N PRO A 707 -39.89 17.95 -4.12
CA PRO A 707 -38.94 18.56 -5.06
C PRO A 707 -37.59 17.86 -5.01
N ARG A 708 -37.01 17.57 -6.17
CA ARG A 708 -35.69 16.92 -6.28
C ARG A 708 -34.81 17.67 -7.27
N VAL A 709 -33.58 17.85 -6.92
CA VAL A 709 -32.59 18.48 -7.80
C VAL A 709 -32.36 17.67 -9.08
N ARG A 710 -32.50 16.35 -9.02
CA ARG A 710 -32.18 15.46 -10.16
C ARG A 710 -33.42 14.72 -10.70
N THR A 711 -34.58 15.33 -10.64
CA THR A 711 -35.84 14.69 -11.08
C THR A 711 -35.80 14.26 -12.54
N ASN A 712 -35.23 15.07 -13.42
CA ASN A 712 -35.23 14.87 -14.88
C ASN A 712 -33.90 14.31 -15.40
N VAL A 713 -33.07 13.69 -14.55
CA VAL A 713 -31.76 13.17 -14.98
C VAL A 713 -31.87 12.15 -16.10
N ARG A 714 -32.92 11.33 -16.11
CA ARG A 714 -33.17 10.35 -17.17
C ARG A 714 -33.33 11.03 -18.53
N GLU A 715 -34.21 12.02 -18.62
CA GLU A 715 -34.44 12.77 -19.86
C GLU A 715 -33.17 13.44 -20.35
N TYR A 716 -32.42 14.06 -19.45
CA TYR A 716 -31.18 14.76 -19.77
C TYR A 716 -30.13 13.81 -20.35
N VAL A 717 -29.89 12.67 -19.70
CA VAL A 717 -28.85 11.74 -20.16
C VAL A 717 -29.28 10.86 -21.33
N THR A 718 -30.60 10.64 -21.55
CA THR A 718 -31.08 9.80 -22.65
C THR A 718 -31.31 10.58 -23.94
N GLN A 719 -31.74 11.86 -23.85
CA GLN A 719 -32.09 12.67 -25.02
C GLN A 719 -30.88 13.27 -25.73
N SER A 720 -29.79 13.57 -25.01
CA SER A 720 -28.59 14.13 -25.60
C SER A 720 -27.39 13.20 -25.44
N ARG A 721 -26.56 13.12 -26.49
CA ARG A 721 -25.25 12.46 -26.41
C ARG A 721 -24.15 13.38 -25.85
N LEU A 722 -24.36 14.70 -25.95
CA LEU A 722 -23.48 15.70 -25.37
C LEU A 722 -24.17 16.32 -24.16
N THR A 723 -23.58 16.19 -22.99
CA THR A 723 -24.07 16.77 -21.74
C THR A 723 -23.04 17.71 -21.16
N ILE A 724 -23.50 18.78 -20.54
CA ILE A 724 -22.67 19.67 -19.72
C ILE A 724 -22.87 19.24 -18.28
N ASP A 725 -21.78 18.78 -17.64
CA ASP A 725 -21.86 18.29 -16.27
C ASP A 725 -21.84 19.45 -15.28
N ASN A 726 -20.99 20.47 -15.55
CA ASN A 726 -20.98 21.77 -14.89
C ASN A 726 -20.39 22.84 -15.80
N LEU A 727 -20.71 24.10 -15.52
CA LEU A 727 -20.10 25.27 -16.14
C LEU A 727 -20.26 26.47 -15.19
N GLN A 728 -19.20 26.87 -14.51
CA GLN A 728 -19.25 27.75 -13.36
C GLN A 728 -18.25 28.89 -13.50
N LEU A 729 -18.70 30.11 -13.28
CA LEU A 729 -17.87 31.28 -13.05
C LEU A 729 -17.63 31.39 -11.54
N THR A 730 -16.38 31.50 -11.12
CA THR A 730 -15.98 31.59 -9.72
C THR A 730 -15.07 32.80 -9.49
N HIS A 731 -15.32 33.51 -8.38
CA HIS A 731 -14.41 34.50 -7.82
C HIS A 731 -14.06 34.14 -6.39
N ALA A 732 -12.76 34.12 -6.06
CA ALA A 732 -12.29 33.75 -4.73
C ALA A 732 -11.38 34.81 -4.12
N GLN A 733 -11.46 34.99 -2.79
CA GLN A 733 -10.68 35.97 -2.05
C GLN A 733 -10.27 35.46 -0.66
N ALA A 734 -9.06 35.84 -0.22
CA ALA A 734 -8.63 35.63 1.15
C ALA A 734 -9.10 36.78 2.04
N LEU A 735 -9.74 36.47 3.16
CA LEU A 735 -10.14 37.41 4.21
C LEU A 735 -9.21 37.25 5.43
N GLY A 736 -7.97 37.76 5.29
CA GLY A 736 -6.93 37.57 6.30
C GLY A 736 -6.14 36.27 6.12
N LYS A 737 -5.49 35.79 7.20
CA LYS A 737 -4.49 34.73 7.14
C LYS A 737 -5.07 33.32 7.01
N ASN A 738 -6.26 33.09 7.56
CA ASN A 738 -6.83 31.75 7.71
C ASN A 738 -8.22 31.61 7.11
N ASN A 739 -8.82 32.69 6.59
CA ASN A 739 -10.17 32.65 6.04
C ASN A 739 -10.13 32.89 4.53
N PHE A 740 -10.86 32.07 3.81
CA PHE A 740 -11.01 32.14 2.37
C PHE A 740 -12.49 32.12 2.03
N VAL A 741 -12.90 32.91 1.06
CA VAL A 741 -14.27 32.95 0.58
C VAL A 741 -14.28 32.83 -0.93
N SER A 742 -15.29 32.16 -1.47
CA SER A 742 -15.58 32.15 -2.89
C SER A 742 -17.06 32.44 -3.14
N ILE A 743 -17.35 33.09 -4.24
CA ILE A 743 -18.69 33.24 -4.79
C ILE A 743 -18.68 32.66 -6.20
N TYR A 744 -19.73 31.99 -6.55
CA TYR A 744 -19.81 31.34 -7.84
C TYR A 744 -21.22 31.32 -8.40
N GLY A 745 -21.35 31.13 -9.72
CA GLY A 745 -22.61 30.99 -10.39
C GLY A 745 -22.48 30.38 -11.77
N GLY A 746 -23.52 29.71 -12.21
CA GLY A 746 -23.59 29.01 -13.48
C GLY A 746 -24.34 27.71 -13.40
N PHE A 747 -24.01 26.75 -14.27
CA PHE A 747 -24.50 25.38 -14.16
C PHE A 747 -23.71 24.64 -13.06
N LEU A 748 -24.26 24.58 -11.86
CA LEU A 748 -23.63 23.96 -10.69
C LEU A 748 -23.73 22.44 -10.73
N GLU A 749 -24.79 21.93 -11.34
CA GLU A 749 -25.01 20.52 -11.67
C GLU A 749 -25.55 20.39 -13.10
N SER A 750 -25.54 19.18 -13.62
CA SER A 750 -26.23 18.87 -14.87
C SER A 750 -27.68 19.33 -14.81
N MET A 751 -28.14 20.14 -15.75
CA MET A 751 -29.49 20.72 -15.89
C MET A 751 -29.84 21.90 -14.98
N TYR A 752 -29.06 22.17 -13.92
CA TYR A 752 -29.44 23.20 -12.93
C TYR A 752 -28.38 24.30 -12.85
N ALA A 753 -28.82 25.50 -13.06
CA ALA A 753 -28.06 26.72 -12.83
C ALA A 753 -28.38 27.31 -11.48
N GLY A 754 -27.43 27.94 -10.86
CA GLY A 754 -27.57 28.55 -9.55
C GLY A 754 -26.44 29.52 -9.22
N VAL A 755 -26.49 30.03 -8.02
CA VAL A 755 -25.43 30.84 -7.41
C VAL A 755 -25.12 30.30 -6.04
N GLY A 756 -23.88 30.47 -5.61
CA GLY A 756 -23.45 29.98 -4.30
C GLY A 756 -22.29 30.77 -3.73
N ALA A 757 -22.02 30.52 -2.47
CA ALA A 757 -20.89 31.06 -1.75
C ALA A 757 -20.31 30.01 -0.81
N GLU A 758 -19.01 29.98 -0.74
CA GLU A 758 -18.25 29.09 0.15
C GLU A 758 -17.38 29.94 1.08
N TRP A 759 -17.25 29.48 2.32
CA TRP A 759 -16.30 29.99 3.29
C TRP A 759 -15.49 28.84 3.85
N LEU A 760 -14.16 29.03 3.91
CA LEU A 760 -13.21 28.08 4.45
C LEU A 760 -12.34 28.74 5.51
N TYR A 761 -12.33 28.18 6.70
CA TYR A 761 -11.39 28.48 7.77
C TYR A 761 -10.32 27.39 7.85
N ARG A 762 -9.07 27.73 7.50
CA ARG A 762 -7.93 26.81 7.46
C ARG A 762 -6.76 27.40 8.27
N PRO A 763 -6.67 27.11 9.58
CA PRO A 763 -5.55 27.57 10.39
C PRO A 763 -4.27 26.84 10.01
N LEU A 764 -3.17 27.57 9.86
CA LEU A 764 -1.87 27.02 9.51
C LEU A 764 -1.36 26.07 10.61
N GLY A 765 -0.75 24.96 10.20
CA GLY A 765 -0.24 23.92 11.10
C GLY A 765 -1.31 23.06 11.77
N SER A 766 -2.59 23.31 11.51
CA SER A 766 -3.71 22.46 11.98
C SER A 766 -4.00 21.35 10.95
N ARG A 767 -4.37 20.18 11.46
CA ARG A 767 -4.92 19.09 10.64
C ARG A 767 -6.44 19.23 10.41
N LEU A 768 -7.07 20.21 11.05
CA LEU A 768 -8.50 20.49 10.94
C LEU A 768 -8.71 21.79 10.19
N ALA A 769 -9.65 21.78 9.28
CA ALA A 769 -10.20 22.93 8.59
C ALA A 769 -11.73 22.87 8.68
N PHE A 770 -12.39 24.03 8.67
CA PHE A 770 -13.85 24.14 8.71
C PHE A 770 -14.31 24.88 7.47
N GLY A 771 -15.27 24.32 6.78
CA GLY A 771 -15.89 24.93 5.60
C GLY A 771 -17.40 24.94 5.69
N MET A 772 -18.00 25.91 5.04
CA MET A 772 -19.45 26.02 4.85
C MET A 772 -19.70 26.45 3.41
N ASP A 773 -20.60 25.76 2.76
CA ASP A 773 -21.07 26.05 1.41
C ASP A 773 -22.59 26.27 1.46
N ILE A 774 -23.06 27.29 0.77
CA ILE A 774 -24.48 27.57 0.58
C ILE A 774 -24.72 27.92 -0.88
N ASN A 775 -25.72 27.31 -1.47
CA ASN A 775 -26.09 27.57 -2.86
C ASN A 775 -27.59 27.51 -3.06
N HIS A 776 -28.08 28.20 -4.13
CA HIS A 776 -29.49 28.31 -4.51
C HIS A 776 -29.64 28.10 -6.00
#